data_52f27131718042725616ad0f0be48dc4
#
_entry.id   52f27131718042725616ad0f0be48dc4
#
_cell.length_a   1.000
_cell.length_b   1.000
_cell.length_c   1.000
_cell.angle_alpha   90.00
_cell.angle_beta   90.00
_cell.angle_gamma   90.00
#
_symmetry.space_group_name_H-M   'P 1'
#
loop_
_entity.id
_entity.type
_entity.pdbx_description
1 polymer ?
#
loop_
_entity_poly.entity_id
_entity_poly.type
_entity_poly.pdbx_seq_one_letter_code
_entity_poly.pdbx_strand_id
1 'polypeptide(L)'
;MRLASLLTPSSLFGAAVLALSAAAAAQPQAGGPPPVPLAIDYAVEGTTQYDPAVPTPAEVLGYTIGERHTRPEEVVRYVEAVAAASPRVRVGFHGTTYEGRRLVHAVVSTPENLARLDEIRAQNLRLSEAPGTVTDAELARMPVVVYQGYSVHGNEATGTEAALVYLYHLAAAQGGAADLLRDAVVLVDPLMNPDGRDRFVDWVNGYRGGAPVADDQDREHNEPWPQGRTNHYWFDLNRDWLPTELKESRGRMAWWHSWRPQVSTDHHEMGGEATFFFQPGIPSRDNPNTPAATLALTADVAEYHAAELDRIGSLYYSRESFDDFYYGKGSTYPDIQGAVGILFEQASSRALQVETDQNGLLTYAFGVRNQLATSVSTLRAAVALRERLLRNARDFYADGIEDGAYVIALDRHRTRAQALARALQRSRVRVYRSAREADVAGRRVPAGEALVVPLAQPQGRLVRAAMERTLTYGDSLFYDVSTWTFPLAYGADVAEVDRADGLLGEPVEVAFDGGRLVGGTARTAYLVRWDRYFAPRTLRRLQDAGVRVRLATSPFSASSGGAAREFSRGTLVVPVQNAGAPPDSVHAVVRRAVAEDHVEAFALETGYTPTGNDLGSREWPVLRPARVALLAGPGASPYGAGEAWHLLSERVGQRVSLLEPEDVGRVDLDRYTVMVVADGYYSQIDSAATARLKAWVRDGGTLVATEGGARWAARAGFVATASRPAPPDSTVYAYEQRDAARGAQAVGGSIFEVALDATHPLAYGYGDRVAVFKGDAALFEPAEGGAGTDVGVYADDPVLSGYVSGRNLERLPGAAALKADRVGRGSVVLLDFDPAFRAFWWGTDGLLLNAVYLGGAF
;
A
#
# COMPACT_ATOMS: atom_id res chain seq x y z
N MET A 1 -35.06 28.82 60.94
CA MET A 1 -34.59 29.17 62.28
C MET A 1 -33.08 29.32 62.15
N ARG A 2 -32.65 30.57 62.11
CA ARG A 2 -31.94 31.33 63.15
C ARG A 2 -30.62 30.63 63.51
N LEU A 3 -29.45 31.19 63.57
CA LEU A 3 -28.83 32.55 63.48
C LEU A 3 -27.33 32.27 63.54
N ALA A 4 -26.55 32.86 62.75
CA ALA A 4 -25.89 34.12 62.85
C ALA A 4 -24.64 34.14 63.76
N SER A 5 -23.58 34.59 63.14
CA SER A 5 -22.55 35.57 63.61
C SER A 5 -21.43 35.01 64.46
N LEU A 6 -20.15 35.34 64.24
CA LEU A 6 -19.57 36.66 64.35
C LEU A 6 -18.16 36.71 63.72
N LEU A 7 -17.93 37.82 63.10
CA LEU A 7 -16.69 38.52 62.76
C LEU A 7 -15.68 38.58 63.91
N THR A 8 -14.36 38.51 63.57
CA THR A 8 -13.56 39.69 63.30
C THR A 8 -12.05 39.32 63.13
N PRO A 9 -11.24 40.26 62.69
CA PRO A 9 -10.16 40.06 61.75
C PRO A 9 -8.79 40.22 62.41
N SER A 10 -7.71 39.82 61.71
CA SER A 10 -6.39 40.50 61.77
C SER A 10 -5.38 39.71 60.93
N SER A 11 -4.99 40.32 59.95
CA SER A 11 -3.77 41.07 59.59
C SER A 11 -2.74 40.22 58.90
N LEU A 12 -2.62 40.55 57.62
CA LEU A 12 -1.39 40.95 56.93
C LEU A 12 -0.14 40.08 57.15
N PHE A 13 0.22 39.31 56.10
CA PHE A 13 1.43 39.63 55.36
C PHE A 13 1.42 38.83 54.04
N GLY A 14 1.33 39.55 52.95
CA GLY A 14 1.53 39.04 51.60
C GLY A 14 2.99 38.63 51.40
N ALA A 15 3.16 37.52 50.75
CA ALA A 15 4.34 37.27 49.94
C ALA A 15 3.81 36.61 48.67
N ALA A 16 3.58 37.43 47.66
CA ALA A 16 3.48 36.93 46.28
C ALA A 16 4.83 36.31 45.92
N VAL A 17 4.89 35.01 45.97
CA VAL A 17 5.97 34.30 45.28
C VAL A 17 5.51 34.18 43.82
N LEU A 18 5.91 35.16 43.02
CA LEU A 18 6.07 35.02 41.59
C LEU A 18 7.15 33.96 41.38
N ALA A 19 6.76 32.71 41.18
CA ALA A 19 7.63 31.73 40.56
C ALA A 19 7.82 32.16 39.09
N LEU A 20 8.79 33.00 38.84
CA LEU A 20 9.45 33.02 37.55
C LEU A 20 10.10 31.66 37.41
N SER A 21 9.51 30.78 36.63
CA SER A 21 10.22 29.69 35.98
C SER A 21 11.18 30.37 34.98
N ALA A 22 12.31 30.78 35.48
CA ALA A 22 13.48 30.99 34.63
C ALA A 22 13.76 29.61 34.03
N ALA A 23 13.50 29.45 32.74
CA ALA A 23 14.18 28.45 31.95
C ALA A 23 15.68 28.75 32.19
N ALA A 24 16.31 27.95 33.04
CA ALA A 24 17.73 27.93 33.16
C ALA A 24 18.25 27.51 31.78
N ALA A 25 18.64 28.51 30.97
CA ALA A 25 19.49 28.25 29.84
C ALA A 25 20.72 27.56 30.45
N ALA A 26 20.87 26.28 30.18
CA ALA A 26 22.04 25.51 30.55
C ALA A 26 23.22 26.26 29.97
N GLN A 27 24.05 26.86 30.83
CA GLN A 27 25.29 27.43 30.37
C GLN A 27 26.12 26.30 29.79
N PRO A 28 26.63 26.39 28.55
CA PRO A 28 27.45 25.36 27.96
C PRO A 28 28.62 25.09 28.90
N GLN A 29 28.76 23.84 29.31
CA GLN A 29 30.00 23.42 30.00
C GLN A 29 31.16 23.75 29.04
N ALA A 30 32.14 24.49 29.52
CA ALA A 30 33.27 24.88 28.71
C ALA A 30 33.96 23.62 28.15
N GLY A 31 33.80 23.38 26.83
CA GLY A 31 34.39 22.26 26.11
C GLY A 31 33.40 21.19 25.54
N GLY A 32 32.08 21.30 25.77
CA GLY A 32 31.08 20.45 25.14
C GLY A 32 30.72 20.90 23.72
N PRO A 33 30.09 19.97 22.90
CA PRO A 33 29.63 20.34 21.57
C PRO A 33 28.54 21.42 21.68
N PRO A 34 28.44 22.37 20.71
CA PRO A 34 27.36 23.33 20.70
C PRO A 34 26.01 22.60 20.45
N PRO A 35 24.97 23.03 21.15
CA PRO A 35 23.63 22.50 20.82
C PRO A 35 23.29 22.83 19.36
N VAL A 36 22.51 21.96 18.73
CA VAL A 36 21.91 22.32 17.44
C VAL A 36 21.11 23.60 17.67
N PRO A 37 21.25 24.65 16.82
CA PRO A 37 20.63 25.95 17.08
C PRO A 37 19.12 25.90 16.79
N LEU A 38 18.39 25.21 17.64
CA LEU A 38 16.95 24.94 17.55
C LEU A 38 16.39 24.77 18.95
N ALA A 39 15.09 24.91 19.15
CA ALA A 39 14.43 24.70 20.45
C ALA A 39 14.48 23.22 20.92
N ILE A 40 15.32 22.40 20.31
CA ILE A 40 15.51 21.00 20.63
C ILE A 40 16.76 20.87 21.47
N ASP A 41 16.62 20.41 22.71
CA ASP A 41 17.73 20.16 23.62
C ASP A 41 18.52 18.91 23.17
N TYR A 42 19.31 19.08 22.12
CA TYR A 42 20.17 18.05 21.56
C TYR A 42 21.48 18.64 21.04
N ALA A 43 22.58 18.06 21.44
CA ALA A 43 23.91 18.40 20.93
C ALA A 43 24.55 17.17 20.32
N VAL A 44 24.97 17.29 19.06
CA VAL A 44 25.69 16.22 18.37
C VAL A 44 27.15 16.23 18.83
N GLU A 45 27.57 15.15 19.46
CA GLU A 45 28.93 15.00 20.01
C GLU A 45 30.01 15.23 18.95
N GLY A 46 31.06 15.94 19.33
CA GLY A 46 32.19 16.30 18.46
C GLY A 46 31.93 17.48 17.51
N THR A 47 30.73 18.05 17.48
CA THR A 47 30.46 19.28 16.70
C THR A 47 31.16 20.48 17.35
N THR A 48 31.91 21.25 16.55
CA THR A 48 32.65 22.41 17.03
C THR A 48 31.93 23.72 16.74
N GLN A 49 31.27 23.81 15.58
CA GLN A 49 30.51 25.00 15.16
C GLN A 49 29.60 24.67 13.98
N TYR A 50 28.72 25.61 13.65
CA TYR A 50 27.89 25.57 12.43
C TYR A 50 28.26 26.70 11.49
N ASP A 51 28.26 26.43 10.18
CA ASP A 51 28.51 27.42 9.12
C ASP A 51 27.33 28.40 9.06
N PRO A 52 27.49 29.66 9.36
CA PRO A 52 26.41 30.65 9.35
C PRO A 52 25.90 30.98 7.92
N ALA A 53 26.58 30.53 6.88
CA ALA A 53 26.12 30.70 5.51
C ALA A 53 24.97 29.72 5.16
N VAL A 54 24.82 28.64 5.90
CA VAL A 54 23.73 27.67 5.72
C VAL A 54 22.54 28.08 6.60
N PRO A 55 21.39 28.41 6.02
CA PRO A 55 20.27 28.91 6.80
C PRO A 55 19.68 27.84 7.72
N THR A 56 19.35 28.21 8.94
CA THR A 56 18.58 27.39 9.88
C THR A 56 17.16 27.20 9.39
N PRO A 57 16.42 26.15 9.86
CA PRO A 57 14.99 26.02 9.58
C PRO A 57 14.23 27.30 9.95
N ALA A 58 14.50 27.90 11.11
CA ALA A 58 13.79 29.10 11.57
C ALA A 58 13.97 30.30 10.64
N GLU A 59 15.14 30.49 10.05
CA GLU A 59 15.41 31.61 9.10
C GLU A 59 14.62 31.43 7.79
N VAL A 60 14.41 30.19 7.33
CA VAL A 60 13.66 29.93 6.09
C VAL A 60 12.16 29.82 6.32
N LEU A 61 11.75 29.14 7.40
CA LEU A 61 10.36 28.84 7.69
C LEU A 61 9.64 29.98 8.43
N GLY A 62 10.37 30.81 9.20
CA GLY A 62 9.83 31.90 9.99
C GLY A 62 9.29 31.47 11.36
N TYR A 63 9.63 30.25 11.80
CA TYR A 63 9.30 29.70 13.13
C TYR A 63 10.32 28.63 13.50
N THR A 64 10.41 28.31 14.79
CA THR A 64 11.31 27.30 15.30
C THR A 64 10.68 25.90 15.14
N ILE A 65 11.46 24.91 14.70
CA ILE A 65 11.00 23.51 14.68
C ILE A 65 10.55 23.10 16.09
N GLY A 66 9.37 22.49 16.16
CA GLY A 66 8.72 22.14 17.43
C GLY A 66 7.60 23.10 17.86
N GLU A 67 7.51 24.31 17.27
CA GLU A 67 6.45 25.27 17.58
C GLU A 67 5.17 25.03 16.78
N ARG A 68 5.28 24.38 15.64
CA ARG A 68 4.15 23.95 14.80
C ARG A 68 4.58 22.87 13.82
N HIS A 69 3.62 22.24 13.16
CA HIS A 69 3.85 21.23 12.14
C HIS A 69 4.15 21.86 10.78
N THR A 70 5.25 21.45 10.14
CA THR A 70 5.72 21.99 8.86
C THR A 70 4.90 21.44 7.69
N ARG A 71 4.45 22.33 6.78
CA ARG A 71 3.69 21.97 5.58
C ARG A 71 4.59 21.38 4.48
N PRO A 72 4.04 20.57 3.57
CA PRO A 72 4.83 19.93 2.50
C PRO A 72 5.60 20.91 1.62
N GLU A 73 5.03 22.04 1.24
CA GLU A 73 5.68 23.06 0.44
C GLU A 73 6.80 23.79 1.21
N GLU A 74 6.67 23.87 2.54
CA GLU A 74 7.70 24.43 3.41
C GLU A 74 8.89 23.48 3.51
N VAL A 75 8.67 22.17 3.56
CA VAL A 75 9.72 21.14 3.49
C VAL A 75 10.54 21.29 2.20
N VAL A 76 9.86 21.36 1.06
CA VAL A 76 10.51 21.54 -0.25
C VAL A 76 11.34 22.84 -0.26
N ARG A 77 10.74 23.97 0.18
CA ARG A 77 11.40 25.28 0.24
C ARG A 77 12.66 25.22 1.08
N TYR A 78 12.62 24.54 2.23
CA TYR A 78 13.76 24.42 3.12
C TYR A 78 14.88 23.58 2.52
N VAL A 79 14.57 22.41 1.97
CA VAL A 79 15.57 21.54 1.32
C VAL A 79 16.25 22.26 0.15
N GLU A 80 15.49 22.99 -0.68
CA GLU A 80 16.04 23.78 -1.77
C GLU A 80 16.95 24.92 -1.25
N ALA A 81 16.58 25.58 -0.16
CA ALA A 81 17.40 26.66 0.44
C ALA A 81 18.74 26.12 0.99
N VAL A 82 18.73 25.00 1.70
CA VAL A 82 19.95 24.37 2.21
C VAL A 82 20.83 23.88 1.05
N ALA A 83 20.25 23.28 0.02
CA ALA A 83 21.02 22.82 -1.14
C ALA A 83 21.67 23.97 -1.92
N ALA A 84 21.05 25.15 -1.94
CA ALA A 84 21.63 26.35 -2.56
C ALA A 84 22.78 26.96 -1.75
N ALA A 85 22.77 26.77 -0.42
CA ALA A 85 23.75 27.38 0.50
C ALA A 85 24.94 26.46 0.82
N SER A 86 24.76 25.11 0.77
CA SER A 86 25.80 24.18 1.16
C SER A 86 26.32 23.34 -0.01
N PRO A 87 27.63 23.28 -0.23
CA PRO A 87 28.25 22.43 -1.24
C PRO A 87 28.17 20.94 -0.91
N ARG A 88 27.72 20.58 0.29
CA ARG A 88 27.53 19.19 0.75
C ARG A 88 26.18 18.58 0.34
N VAL A 89 25.27 19.37 -0.24
CA VAL A 89 23.88 18.92 -0.50
C VAL A 89 23.56 19.02 -1.99
N ARG A 90 22.90 17.98 -2.51
CA ARG A 90 22.27 17.99 -3.83
C ARG A 90 20.78 17.67 -3.66
N VAL A 91 19.92 18.58 -4.09
CA VAL A 91 18.47 18.36 -4.11
C VAL A 91 18.06 17.65 -5.39
N GLY A 92 17.05 16.74 -5.28
CA GLY A 92 16.41 16.09 -6.41
C GLY A 92 14.94 15.81 -6.12
N PHE A 93 14.26 15.25 -7.11
CA PHE A 93 12.87 14.86 -7.01
C PHE A 93 12.69 13.47 -7.64
N HIS A 94 12.02 12.57 -6.92
CA HIS A 94 11.77 11.23 -7.44
C HIS A 94 10.34 11.04 -7.98
N GLY A 95 9.57 12.11 -8.08
CA GLY A 95 8.23 12.07 -8.66
C GLY A 95 7.29 13.14 -8.13
N THR A 96 6.01 12.88 -8.35
CA THR A 96 4.89 13.68 -7.81
C THR A 96 3.81 12.76 -7.29
N THR A 97 3.08 13.21 -6.28
CA THR A 97 1.92 12.50 -5.72
C THR A 97 0.72 12.53 -6.67
N TYR A 98 -0.38 11.86 -6.27
CA TYR A 98 -1.66 11.97 -6.99
C TYR A 98 -2.21 13.39 -6.99
N GLU A 99 -1.98 14.19 -5.94
CA GLU A 99 -2.37 15.60 -5.85
C GLU A 99 -1.37 16.55 -6.53
N GLY A 100 -0.29 16.02 -7.13
CA GLY A 100 0.69 16.80 -7.89
C GLY A 100 1.80 17.42 -7.04
N ARG A 101 1.91 17.11 -5.74
CA ARG A 101 3.00 17.58 -4.88
C ARG A 101 4.31 16.90 -5.25
N ARG A 102 5.41 17.66 -5.23
CA ARG A 102 6.74 17.14 -5.54
C ARG A 102 7.28 16.29 -4.39
N LEU A 103 7.85 15.13 -4.73
CA LEU A 103 8.54 14.23 -3.83
C LEU A 103 10.02 14.58 -3.80
N VAL A 104 10.41 15.44 -2.85
CA VAL A 104 11.75 15.99 -2.73
C VAL A 104 12.67 15.04 -1.98
N HIS A 105 13.93 14.98 -2.38
CA HIS A 105 15.01 14.32 -1.63
C HIS A 105 16.30 15.12 -1.64
N ALA A 106 17.17 14.82 -0.69
CA ALA A 106 18.52 15.34 -0.66
C ALA A 106 19.56 14.21 -0.68
N VAL A 107 20.65 14.40 -1.42
CA VAL A 107 21.84 13.56 -1.36
C VAL A 107 22.93 14.37 -0.68
N VAL A 108 23.46 13.87 0.42
CA VAL A 108 24.38 14.60 1.29
C VAL A 108 25.68 13.82 1.43
N SER A 109 26.80 14.48 1.16
CA SER A 109 28.16 13.96 1.37
C SER A 109 29.16 15.11 1.35
N THR A 110 30.46 14.80 1.40
CA THR A 110 31.48 15.83 1.19
C THR A 110 31.46 16.36 -0.25
N PRO A 111 31.94 17.59 -0.52
CA PRO A 111 32.04 18.12 -1.88
C PRO A 111 32.83 17.21 -2.82
N GLU A 112 33.88 16.53 -2.31
CA GLU A 112 34.71 15.60 -3.07
C GLU A 112 33.94 14.37 -3.49
N ASN A 113 33.14 13.79 -2.59
CA ASN A 113 32.24 12.66 -2.90
C ASN A 113 31.14 13.09 -3.88
N LEU A 114 30.55 14.27 -3.69
CA LEU A 114 29.51 14.79 -4.59
C LEU A 114 30.04 15.10 -6.00
N ALA A 115 31.33 15.41 -6.14
CA ALA A 115 31.99 15.61 -7.43
C ALA A 115 32.12 14.29 -8.24
N ARG A 116 32.18 13.13 -7.56
CA ARG A 116 32.28 11.80 -8.17
C ARG A 116 31.09 10.90 -7.84
N LEU A 117 29.93 11.48 -7.64
CA LEU A 117 28.72 10.79 -7.18
C LEU A 117 28.29 9.65 -8.09
N ASP A 118 28.41 9.84 -9.42
CA ASP A 118 28.08 8.81 -10.40
C ASP A 118 29.05 7.62 -10.34
N GLU A 119 30.33 7.87 -10.06
CA GLU A 119 31.31 6.80 -9.83
C GLU A 119 30.99 6.01 -8.57
N ILE A 120 30.71 6.70 -7.46
CA ILE A 120 30.32 6.05 -6.19
C ILE A 120 29.08 5.18 -6.40
N ARG A 121 28.05 5.73 -7.06
CA ARG A 121 26.82 5.00 -7.38
C ARG A 121 27.09 3.76 -8.24
N ALA A 122 27.90 3.90 -9.28
CA ALA A 122 28.28 2.79 -10.14
C ALA A 122 29.06 1.70 -9.38
N GLN A 123 30.00 2.11 -8.52
CA GLN A 123 30.74 1.16 -7.66
C GLN A 123 29.79 0.43 -6.71
N ASN A 124 28.85 1.15 -6.08
CA ASN A 124 27.86 0.55 -5.17
C ASN A 124 26.94 -0.45 -5.89
N LEU A 125 26.48 -0.12 -7.09
CA LEU A 125 25.64 -1.04 -7.89
C LEU A 125 26.38 -2.32 -8.30
N ARG A 126 27.72 -2.30 -8.44
CA ARG A 126 28.50 -3.51 -8.71
C ARG A 126 28.41 -4.55 -7.61
N LEU A 127 28.16 -4.15 -6.35
CA LEU A 127 27.93 -5.09 -5.24
C LEU A 127 26.80 -6.08 -5.54
N SER A 128 25.80 -5.64 -6.30
CA SER A 128 24.65 -6.46 -6.67
C SER A 128 24.69 -6.99 -8.11
N GLU A 129 25.19 -6.19 -9.06
CA GLU A 129 25.15 -6.57 -10.48
C GLU A 129 26.31 -7.49 -10.89
N ALA A 130 27.47 -7.37 -10.20
CA ALA A 130 28.67 -8.15 -10.49
C ALA A 130 29.50 -8.41 -9.22
N PRO A 131 28.92 -9.01 -8.17
CA PRO A 131 29.53 -9.11 -6.84
C PRO A 131 30.90 -9.78 -6.87
N GLY A 132 31.09 -10.82 -7.68
CA GLY A 132 32.37 -11.53 -7.83
C GLY A 132 33.53 -10.71 -8.42
N THR A 133 33.24 -9.49 -8.90
CA THR A 133 34.28 -8.56 -9.41
C THR A 133 34.75 -7.55 -8.37
N VAL A 134 34.14 -7.50 -7.19
CA VAL A 134 34.44 -6.51 -6.15
C VAL A 134 35.33 -7.14 -5.07
N THR A 135 36.54 -6.60 -4.91
CA THR A 135 37.52 -7.08 -3.93
C THR A 135 37.36 -6.42 -2.57
N ASP A 136 37.85 -7.04 -1.50
CA ASP A 136 37.86 -6.46 -0.15
C ASP A 136 38.66 -5.16 -0.09
N ALA A 137 39.74 -5.03 -0.89
CA ALA A 137 40.52 -3.80 -1.01
C ALA A 137 39.73 -2.65 -1.65
N GLU A 138 38.76 -2.92 -2.51
CA GLU A 138 37.81 -1.92 -3.04
C GLU A 138 36.77 -1.57 -1.96
N LEU A 139 36.18 -2.55 -1.25
CA LEU A 139 35.22 -2.32 -0.16
C LEU A 139 35.80 -1.35 0.90
N ALA A 140 37.06 -1.56 1.29
CA ALA A 140 37.74 -0.72 2.28
C ALA A 140 37.81 0.78 1.90
N ARG A 141 37.65 1.13 0.61
CA ARG A 141 37.70 2.51 0.08
C ARG A 141 36.35 3.07 -0.36
N MET A 142 35.31 2.24 -0.41
CA MET A 142 33.97 2.69 -0.80
C MET A 142 33.28 3.40 0.36
N PRO A 143 32.57 4.51 0.14
CA PRO A 143 31.66 5.06 1.14
C PRO A 143 30.43 4.15 1.26
N VAL A 144 29.88 4.06 2.47
CA VAL A 144 28.58 3.44 2.69
C VAL A 144 27.46 4.35 2.20
N VAL A 145 26.41 3.78 1.65
CA VAL A 145 25.21 4.54 1.27
C VAL A 145 24.12 4.27 2.32
N VAL A 146 23.60 5.36 2.88
CA VAL A 146 22.57 5.31 3.94
C VAL A 146 21.31 6.03 3.44
N TYR A 147 20.17 5.35 3.41
CA TYR A 147 18.87 5.95 3.14
C TYR A 147 18.14 6.21 4.46
N GLN A 148 17.61 7.41 4.61
CA GLN A 148 16.77 7.76 5.75
C GLN A 148 15.45 8.33 5.25
N GLY A 149 14.37 7.56 5.48
CA GLY A 149 13.02 7.87 5.05
C GLY A 149 12.13 8.31 6.20
N TYR A 150 11.37 9.39 5.99
CA TYR A 150 10.56 10.01 7.03
C TYR A 150 9.13 10.21 6.58
N SER A 151 8.20 10.07 7.54
CA SER A 151 6.78 10.37 7.38
C SER A 151 6.16 9.72 6.13
N VAL A 152 6.34 8.42 5.98
CA VAL A 152 5.56 7.61 5.03
C VAL A 152 4.09 7.61 5.42
N HIS A 153 3.81 7.77 6.71
CA HIS A 153 2.51 8.17 7.24
C HIS A 153 2.53 9.67 7.52
N GLY A 154 1.66 10.42 6.85
CA GLY A 154 1.71 11.88 6.88
C GLY A 154 1.39 12.50 8.24
N ASN A 155 0.64 11.79 9.09
CA ASN A 155 0.27 12.22 10.45
C ASN A 155 1.23 11.75 11.55
N GLU A 156 2.33 11.06 11.19
CA GLU A 156 3.44 10.74 12.07
C GLU A 156 4.51 11.83 11.89
N ALA A 157 4.34 12.89 12.64
CA ALA A 157 4.80 14.20 12.22
C ALA A 157 6.24 14.56 12.60
N THR A 158 6.80 13.97 13.68
CA THR A 158 8.11 14.32 14.22
C THR A 158 9.24 13.93 13.27
N GLY A 159 9.08 12.89 12.47
CA GLY A 159 10.09 12.44 11.52
C GLY A 159 10.48 13.51 10.49
N THR A 160 9.49 14.15 9.86
CA THR A 160 9.76 15.24 8.90
C THR A 160 10.54 16.39 9.55
N GLU A 161 10.13 16.81 10.74
CA GLU A 161 10.83 17.89 11.47
C GLU A 161 12.27 17.49 11.79
N ALA A 162 12.48 16.27 12.26
CA ALA A 162 13.80 15.73 12.52
C ALA A 162 14.67 15.68 11.24
N ALA A 163 14.07 15.32 10.10
CA ALA A 163 14.76 15.31 8.81
C ALA A 163 15.29 16.70 8.41
N LEU A 164 14.50 17.76 8.64
CA LEU A 164 14.93 19.13 8.33
C LEU A 164 16.11 19.56 9.22
N VAL A 165 16.04 19.22 10.51
CA VAL A 165 17.13 19.51 11.47
C VAL A 165 18.37 18.69 11.15
N TYR A 166 18.20 17.42 10.81
CA TYR A 166 19.29 16.54 10.42
C TYR A 166 19.97 17.03 9.15
N LEU A 167 19.20 17.44 8.15
CA LEU A 167 19.75 18.05 6.93
C LEU A 167 20.56 19.30 7.22
N TYR A 168 20.05 20.19 8.09
CA TYR A 168 20.81 21.36 8.55
C TYR A 168 22.12 20.95 9.19
N HIS A 169 22.09 20.00 10.13
CA HIS A 169 23.31 19.53 10.81
C HIS A 169 24.33 19.00 9.81
N LEU A 170 23.96 18.11 8.91
CA LEU A 170 24.88 17.56 7.90
C LEU A 170 25.44 18.62 6.96
N ALA A 171 24.63 19.61 6.60
CA ALA A 171 24.99 20.67 5.66
C ALA A 171 25.92 21.74 6.29
N ALA A 172 25.72 22.09 7.57
CA ALA A 172 26.33 23.24 8.22
C ALA A 172 27.39 22.89 9.27
N ALA A 173 27.30 21.71 9.92
CA ALA A 173 28.18 21.38 11.04
C ALA A 173 29.64 21.16 10.62
N GLN A 174 30.54 21.52 11.51
CA GLN A 174 31.98 21.19 11.46
C GLN A 174 32.30 20.29 12.64
N GLY A 175 32.97 19.15 12.36
CA GLY A 175 33.17 18.09 13.35
C GLY A 175 31.95 17.24 13.58
N GLY A 176 32.00 16.28 14.51
CA GLY A 176 30.91 15.40 14.87
C GLY A 176 30.43 14.54 13.71
N ALA A 177 29.11 14.40 13.57
CA ALA A 177 28.52 13.56 12.53
C ALA A 177 28.82 14.05 11.09
N ALA A 178 29.10 15.34 10.90
CA ALA A 178 29.45 15.87 9.57
C ALA A 178 30.81 15.36 9.06
N ASP A 179 31.73 14.98 9.94
CA ASP A 179 33.02 14.41 9.54
C ASP A 179 32.86 12.98 8.96
N LEU A 180 31.77 12.28 9.33
CA LEU A 180 31.45 10.95 8.83
C LEU A 180 31.08 10.95 7.35
N LEU A 181 30.69 12.09 6.79
CA LEU A 181 30.33 12.23 5.37
C LEU A 181 31.49 11.89 4.41
N ARG A 182 32.74 11.85 4.90
CA ARG A 182 33.88 11.37 4.11
C ARG A 182 33.69 9.91 3.67
N ASP A 183 33.14 9.10 4.58
CA ASP A 183 32.97 7.66 4.43
C ASP A 183 31.52 7.27 4.13
N ALA A 184 30.62 8.24 3.91
CA ALA A 184 29.21 8.02 3.67
C ALA A 184 28.61 8.92 2.57
N VAL A 185 27.60 8.38 1.89
CA VAL A 185 26.60 9.14 1.13
C VAL A 185 25.26 8.95 1.80
N VAL A 186 24.62 10.03 2.26
CA VAL A 186 23.34 10.00 2.93
C VAL A 186 22.22 10.44 1.98
N LEU A 187 21.23 9.59 1.82
CA LEU A 187 20.02 9.83 1.04
C LEU A 187 18.90 10.20 2.01
N VAL A 188 18.47 11.45 2.02
CA VAL A 188 17.42 11.94 2.92
C VAL A 188 16.13 12.09 2.11
N ASP A 189 15.09 11.32 2.48
CA ASP A 189 13.73 11.45 1.97
C ASP A 189 12.85 12.05 3.08
N PRO A 190 12.75 13.38 3.17
CA PRO A 190 12.26 14.07 4.38
C PRO A 190 10.74 13.95 4.54
N LEU A 191 10.02 13.60 3.48
CA LEU A 191 8.56 13.52 3.48
C LEU A 191 8.05 12.61 2.36
N MET A 192 7.87 11.33 2.67
CA MET A 192 7.43 10.32 1.69
C MET A 192 5.95 10.44 1.32
N ASN A 193 5.11 11.01 2.20
CA ASN A 193 3.66 11.16 1.99
C ASN A 193 3.20 12.61 2.17
N PRO A 194 3.49 13.49 1.21
CA PRO A 194 3.08 14.89 1.34
C PRO A 194 1.56 15.11 1.26
N ASP A 195 0.77 14.25 0.60
CA ASP A 195 -0.68 14.38 0.55
C ASP A 195 -1.32 14.08 1.92
N GLY A 196 -0.89 13.00 2.56
CA GLY A 196 -1.32 12.68 3.93
C GLY A 196 -0.84 13.73 4.94
N ARG A 197 0.40 14.19 4.79
CA ARG A 197 0.97 15.25 5.64
C ARG A 197 0.18 16.54 5.54
N ASP A 198 -0.17 16.99 4.35
CA ASP A 198 -0.90 18.22 4.16
C ASP A 198 -2.29 18.16 4.83
N ARG A 199 -2.99 17.06 4.66
CA ARG A 199 -4.28 16.80 5.31
C ARG A 199 -4.19 16.89 6.83
N PHE A 200 -3.17 16.27 7.42
CA PHE A 200 -2.96 16.30 8.86
C PHE A 200 -2.56 17.69 9.34
N VAL A 201 -1.57 18.32 8.69
CA VAL A 201 -1.02 19.62 9.12
C VAL A 201 -2.03 20.74 8.98
N ASP A 202 -2.87 20.71 7.93
CA ASP A 202 -3.94 21.68 7.76
C ASP A 202 -4.93 21.61 8.92
N TRP A 203 -5.28 20.39 9.32
CA TRP A 203 -6.17 20.16 10.44
C TRP A 203 -5.53 20.53 11.78
N VAL A 204 -4.39 19.97 12.16
CA VAL A 204 -3.78 20.18 13.48
C VAL A 204 -3.40 21.64 13.73
N ASN A 205 -2.80 22.31 12.74
CA ASN A 205 -2.49 23.74 12.84
C ASN A 205 -3.75 24.61 12.84
N GLY A 206 -4.85 24.16 12.21
CA GLY A 206 -6.14 24.87 12.15
C GLY A 206 -6.87 24.88 13.49
N TYR A 207 -6.64 23.91 14.36
CA TYR A 207 -7.26 23.81 15.68
C TYR A 207 -6.34 24.18 16.84
N ARG A 208 -5.07 24.39 16.57
CA ARG A 208 -4.09 24.80 17.58
C ARG A 208 -4.42 26.16 18.17
N GLY A 209 -4.51 26.23 19.51
CA GLY A 209 -4.64 27.48 20.25
C GLY A 209 -3.32 28.27 20.36
N GLY A 210 -3.38 29.47 20.93
CA GLY A 210 -2.20 30.28 21.24
C GLY A 210 -1.32 29.71 22.36
N ALA A 211 -1.87 28.84 23.20
CA ALA A 211 -1.17 28.04 24.21
C ALA A 211 -1.44 26.57 23.91
N PRO A 212 -0.40 25.71 23.90
CA PRO A 212 -0.58 24.29 23.67
C PRO A 212 -1.49 23.65 24.75
N VAL A 213 -2.35 22.72 24.33
CA VAL A 213 -3.24 21.96 25.20
C VAL A 213 -2.73 20.53 25.32
N ALA A 214 -2.66 20.01 26.56
CA ALA A 214 -2.19 18.66 26.81
C ALA A 214 -3.32 17.63 26.98
N ASP A 215 -4.57 18.08 26.99
CA ASP A 215 -5.75 17.23 27.13
C ASP A 215 -6.02 16.48 25.84
N ASP A 216 -5.96 15.16 25.89
CA ASP A 216 -6.18 14.26 24.74
C ASP A 216 -7.61 14.30 24.19
N GLN A 217 -8.56 14.90 24.93
CA GLN A 217 -9.93 15.16 24.46
C GLN A 217 -10.00 16.39 23.55
N ASP A 218 -8.97 17.25 23.54
CA ASP A 218 -8.97 18.42 22.65
C ASP A 218 -9.05 18.01 21.19
N ARG A 219 -9.66 18.86 20.39
CA ARG A 219 -9.90 18.60 18.98
C ARG A 219 -8.60 18.40 18.19
N GLU A 220 -7.50 19.05 18.57
CA GLU A 220 -6.21 18.90 17.91
C GLU A 220 -5.57 17.51 18.08
N HIS A 221 -6.06 16.66 18.99
CA HIS A 221 -5.66 15.26 19.15
C HIS A 221 -6.58 14.28 18.41
N ASN A 222 -7.79 14.72 18.03
CA ASN A 222 -8.82 13.84 17.47
C ASN A 222 -9.01 14.08 15.97
N GLU A 223 -8.06 13.58 15.19
CA GLU A 223 -8.00 13.76 13.75
C GLU A 223 -9.22 13.14 13.03
N PRO A 224 -9.90 13.91 12.15
CA PRO A 224 -11.10 13.43 11.46
C PRO A 224 -10.76 12.39 10.39
N TRP A 225 -11.76 11.56 10.05
CA TRP A 225 -11.67 10.67 8.89
C TRP A 225 -11.29 11.43 7.61
N PRO A 226 -10.44 10.91 6.72
CA PRO A 226 -9.78 9.58 6.72
C PRO A 226 -8.44 9.56 7.44
N GLN A 227 -8.06 10.64 8.12
CA GLN A 227 -6.76 10.89 8.74
C GLN A 227 -5.61 11.09 7.72
N GLY A 228 -4.49 11.62 8.19
CA GLY A 228 -3.32 11.89 7.37
C GLY A 228 -2.34 10.72 7.24
N ARG A 229 -2.67 9.54 7.78
CA ARG A 229 -1.80 8.37 7.66
C ARG A 229 -1.55 8.00 6.21
N THR A 230 -2.61 7.96 5.42
CA THR A 230 -2.65 7.43 4.06
C THR A 230 -2.42 8.51 2.99
N ASN A 231 -2.14 8.10 1.75
CA ASN A 231 -2.00 8.99 0.61
C ASN A 231 -3.36 9.54 0.12
N HIS A 232 -3.42 10.12 -1.09
CA HIS A 232 -4.66 10.67 -1.69
C HIS A 232 -5.80 9.63 -1.77
N TYR A 233 -5.52 8.42 -2.25
CA TYR A 233 -6.51 7.34 -2.37
C TYR A 233 -6.63 6.47 -1.11
N TRP A 234 -6.17 6.96 0.00
CA TRP A 234 -6.24 6.32 1.33
C TRP A 234 -5.48 4.99 1.42
N PHE A 235 -4.42 4.81 0.63
CA PHE A 235 -3.51 3.69 0.76
C PHE A 235 -2.41 3.96 1.79
N ASP A 236 -2.03 2.92 2.51
CA ASP A 236 -0.82 2.91 3.33
C ASP A 236 0.41 2.72 2.43
N LEU A 237 1.20 3.80 2.24
CA LEU A 237 2.43 3.76 1.44
C LEU A 237 3.51 2.87 2.06
N ASN A 238 3.38 2.53 3.36
CA ASN A 238 4.27 1.60 4.04
C ASN A 238 3.79 0.13 3.94
N ARG A 239 2.96 -0.17 2.95
CA ARG A 239 2.58 -1.51 2.53
C ARG A 239 2.86 -1.75 1.05
N ASP A 240 3.45 -0.77 0.37
CA ASP A 240 3.65 -0.78 -1.09
C ASP A 240 5.13 -0.75 -1.51
N TRP A 241 6.05 -1.15 -0.63
CA TRP A 241 7.47 -1.25 -0.98
C TRP A 241 7.76 -2.40 -1.94
N LEU A 242 7.16 -3.58 -1.72
CA LEU A 242 7.31 -4.76 -2.59
C LEU A 242 6.40 -4.69 -3.83
N PRO A 243 5.07 -4.44 -3.70
CA PRO A 243 4.20 -4.36 -4.87
C PRO A 243 4.49 -3.16 -5.77
N THR A 244 4.82 -2.02 -5.18
CA THR A 244 5.15 -0.76 -5.88
C THR A 244 4.06 -0.34 -6.87
N GLU A 245 2.78 -0.47 -6.48
CA GLU A 245 1.63 -0.18 -7.34
C GLU A 245 1.26 1.30 -7.35
N LEU A 246 1.58 2.04 -6.29
CA LEU A 246 1.18 3.42 -6.12
C LEU A 246 2.19 4.39 -6.78
N LYS A 247 1.71 5.56 -7.15
CA LYS A 247 2.49 6.55 -7.90
C LYS A 247 3.72 7.03 -7.12
N GLU A 248 3.53 7.33 -5.83
CA GLU A 248 4.58 7.77 -4.91
C GLU A 248 5.65 6.69 -4.74
N SER A 249 5.22 5.45 -4.51
CA SER A 249 6.13 4.32 -4.35
C SER A 249 6.96 4.05 -5.60
N ARG A 250 6.38 4.16 -6.79
CA ARG A 250 7.12 3.97 -8.06
C ARG A 250 8.31 4.92 -8.18
N GLY A 251 8.11 6.18 -7.83
CA GLY A 251 9.18 7.18 -7.87
C GLY A 251 10.26 6.90 -6.84
N ARG A 252 9.84 6.67 -5.57
CA ARG A 252 10.74 6.34 -4.46
C ARG A 252 11.55 5.09 -4.74
N MET A 253 10.92 3.99 -5.16
CA MET A 253 11.60 2.73 -5.41
C MET A 253 12.56 2.81 -6.60
N ALA A 254 12.21 3.55 -7.66
CA ALA A 254 13.13 3.80 -8.76
C ALA A 254 14.40 4.53 -8.30
N TRP A 255 14.25 5.53 -7.43
CA TRP A 255 15.36 6.26 -6.83
C TRP A 255 16.15 5.37 -5.86
N TRP A 256 15.49 4.67 -4.93
CA TRP A 256 16.11 3.74 -3.98
C TRP A 256 16.95 2.68 -4.71
N HIS A 257 16.40 2.02 -5.72
CA HIS A 257 17.11 1.02 -6.54
C HIS A 257 18.24 1.58 -7.39
N SER A 258 18.25 2.88 -7.67
CA SER A 258 19.37 3.51 -8.36
C SER A 258 20.61 3.64 -7.47
N TRP A 259 20.41 3.48 -6.15
CA TRP A 259 21.47 3.55 -5.13
C TRP A 259 21.75 2.23 -4.45
N ARG A 260 20.72 1.44 -4.10
CA ARG A 260 20.83 0.22 -3.26
C ARG A 260 21.64 0.49 -1.99
N PRO A 261 21.11 1.28 -1.05
CA PRO A 261 21.81 1.63 0.19
C PRO A 261 22.08 0.38 1.05
N GLN A 262 23.10 0.44 1.91
CA GLN A 262 23.44 -0.62 2.84
C GLN A 262 22.65 -0.55 4.14
N VAL A 263 22.17 0.64 4.50
CA VAL A 263 21.27 0.85 5.64
C VAL A 263 20.09 1.70 5.16
N SER A 264 18.88 1.31 5.54
CA SER A 264 17.66 2.08 5.28
C SER A 264 16.87 2.22 6.57
N THR A 265 16.47 3.44 6.92
CA THR A 265 15.61 3.69 8.09
C THR A 265 14.23 4.15 7.67
N ASP A 266 13.24 3.78 8.47
CA ASP A 266 11.84 4.09 8.30
C ASP A 266 11.33 4.69 9.62
N HIS A 267 11.13 6.02 9.62
CA HIS A 267 10.84 6.79 10.83
C HIS A 267 9.34 6.97 11.02
N HIS A 268 8.82 6.40 12.11
CA HIS A 268 7.40 6.34 12.46
C HIS A 268 7.07 6.90 13.83
N GLU A 269 5.75 6.95 14.11
CA GLU A 269 5.20 7.22 15.43
C GLU A 269 4.11 6.21 15.79
N MET A 270 4.08 5.85 17.05
CA MET A 270 3.08 4.99 17.67
C MET A 270 2.24 5.75 18.70
N GLY A 271 1.37 5.07 19.44
CA GLY A 271 0.53 5.69 20.46
C GLY A 271 1.33 6.41 21.56
N GLY A 272 0.78 7.49 22.14
CA GLY A 272 1.42 8.31 23.15
C GLY A 272 1.75 7.57 24.46
N GLU A 273 1.05 6.48 24.77
CA GLU A 273 1.30 5.58 25.91
C GLU A 273 2.45 4.58 25.69
N ALA A 274 3.32 4.83 24.72
CA ALA A 274 4.54 4.06 24.48
C ALA A 274 5.77 4.90 24.80
N THR A 275 6.98 4.39 24.49
CA THR A 275 8.24 5.14 24.61
C THR A 275 8.90 5.30 23.24
N PHE A 276 9.96 4.56 22.97
CA PHE A 276 10.63 4.52 21.67
C PHE A 276 10.96 3.08 21.31
N PHE A 277 10.66 2.66 20.10
CA PHE A 277 11.06 1.36 19.60
C PHE A 277 12.08 1.50 18.47
N PHE A 278 13.00 0.54 18.41
CA PHE A 278 13.84 0.29 17.24
C PHE A 278 14.12 -1.20 17.07
N GLN A 279 14.31 -1.62 15.81
CA GLN A 279 14.64 -3.01 15.52
C GLN A 279 15.99 -3.45 16.12
N PRO A 280 16.15 -4.76 16.41
CA PRO A 280 15.34 -5.90 15.91
C PRO A 280 13.97 -6.02 16.58
N GLY A 281 13.01 -6.52 15.81
CA GLY A 281 11.68 -6.91 16.26
C GLY A 281 11.66 -8.26 16.98
N ILE A 282 10.49 -8.94 16.97
CA ILE A 282 10.32 -10.26 17.59
C ILE A 282 11.03 -11.31 16.72
N PRO A 283 12.08 -12.00 17.22
CA PRO A 283 12.91 -12.87 16.38
C PRO A 283 12.18 -14.11 15.80
N SER A 284 11.11 -14.59 16.45
CA SER A 284 10.30 -15.70 15.92
C SER A 284 9.44 -15.31 14.71
N ARG A 285 9.38 -14.01 14.40
CA ARG A 285 8.56 -13.41 13.33
C ARG A 285 9.41 -12.75 12.24
N ASP A 286 10.69 -13.04 12.18
CA ASP A 286 11.54 -12.63 11.05
C ASP A 286 11.19 -13.48 9.83
N ASN A 287 11.26 -12.86 8.64
CA ASN A 287 11.02 -13.61 7.40
C ASN A 287 12.16 -14.60 7.15
N PRO A 288 11.86 -15.88 6.88
CA PRO A 288 12.90 -16.91 6.67
C PRO A 288 13.77 -16.67 5.43
N ASN A 289 13.35 -15.82 4.49
CA ASN A 289 14.15 -15.42 3.33
C ASN A 289 15.22 -14.36 3.67
N THR A 290 15.13 -13.71 4.85
CA THR A 290 16.15 -12.76 5.34
C THR A 290 17.36 -13.55 5.87
N PRO A 291 18.59 -13.33 5.33
CA PRO A 291 19.76 -14.05 5.82
C PRO A 291 20.13 -13.70 7.26
N ALA A 292 20.60 -14.69 8.02
CA ALA A 292 21.06 -14.50 9.40
C ALA A 292 22.16 -13.44 9.56
N ALA A 293 22.98 -13.23 8.53
CA ALA A 293 24.01 -12.18 8.55
C ALA A 293 23.41 -10.78 8.54
N THR A 294 22.30 -10.56 7.84
CA THR A 294 21.54 -9.29 7.85
C THR A 294 20.94 -9.06 9.23
N LEU A 295 20.27 -10.04 9.82
CA LEU A 295 19.70 -9.95 11.17
C LEU A 295 20.77 -9.67 12.25
N ALA A 296 21.95 -10.25 12.12
CA ALA A 296 23.07 -9.97 13.02
C ALA A 296 23.57 -8.52 12.88
N LEU A 297 23.64 -7.98 11.66
CA LEU A 297 23.99 -6.57 11.44
C LEU A 297 22.93 -5.63 11.95
N THR A 298 21.64 -5.97 11.85
CA THR A 298 20.55 -5.21 12.48
C THR A 298 20.76 -5.09 13.99
N ALA A 299 21.13 -6.18 14.66
CA ALA A 299 21.44 -6.17 16.08
C ALA A 299 22.68 -5.32 16.42
N ASP A 300 23.73 -5.37 15.60
CA ASP A 300 24.94 -4.54 15.78
C ASP A 300 24.64 -3.05 15.59
N VAL A 301 23.80 -2.68 14.63
CA VAL A 301 23.35 -1.29 14.40
C VAL A 301 22.50 -0.80 15.57
N ALA A 302 21.65 -1.66 16.15
CA ALA A 302 20.80 -1.35 17.30
C ALA A 302 21.60 -0.91 18.54
N GLU A 303 22.82 -1.41 18.74
CA GLU A 303 23.69 -1.00 19.86
C GLU A 303 24.01 0.49 19.82
N TYR A 304 24.18 1.07 18.61
CA TYR A 304 24.41 2.51 18.45
C TYR A 304 23.17 3.35 18.77
N HIS A 305 21.96 2.83 18.45
CA HIS A 305 20.70 3.50 18.80
C HIS A 305 20.50 3.48 20.32
N ALA A 306 20.71 2.33 20.96
CA ALA A 306 20.63 2.18 22.42
C ALA A 306 21.59 3.17 23.10
N ALA A 307 22.85 3.18 22.70
CA ALA A 307 23.86 4.07 23.31
C ALA A 307 23.50 5.56 23.15
N GLU A 308 22.93 5.96 22.01
CA GLU A 308 22.53 7.36 21.78
C GLU A 308 21.29 7.75 22.59
N LEU A 309 20.28 6.87 22.69
CA LEU A 309 19.08 7.11 23.49
C LEU A 309 19.41 7.11 25.00
N ASP A 310 20.30 6.22 25.46
CA ASP A 310 20.82 6.22 26.83
C ASP A 310 21.53 7.54 27.16
N ARG A 311 22.33 8.06 26.21
CA ARG A 311 23.06 9.32 26.38
C ARG A 311 22.12 10.52 26.58
N ILE A 312 20.98 10.52 25.93
CA ILE A 312 19.97 11.60 26.07
C ILE A 312 18.89 11.27 27.12
N GLY A 313 18.96 10.11 27.78
CA GLY A 313 18.04 9.71 28.83
C GLY A 313 16.64 9.38 28.36
N SER A 314 16.49 8.85 27.12
CA SER A 314 15.20 8.44 26.58
C SER A 314 15.01 6.95 26.75
N LEU A 315 13.86 6.52 27.30
CA LEU A 315 13.48 5.12 27.41
C LEU A 315 13.12 4.54 26.04
N TYR A 316 13.47 3.28 25.84
CA TYR A 316 13.19 2.54 24.60
C TYR A 316 12.99 1.05 24.88
N TYR A 317 12.52 0.33 23.85
CA TYR A 317 12.45 -1.13 23.83
C TYR A 317 12.75 -1.68 22.44
N SER A 318 13.08 -2.95 22.36
CA SER A 318 13.30 -3.74 21.14
C SER A 318 12.90 -5.19 21.38
N ARG A 319 12.87 -6.02 20.36
CA ARG A 319 12.54 -7.45 20.40
C ARG A 319 11.13 -7.77 20.89
N GLU A 320 10.23 -6.84 20.76
CA GLU A 320 8.81 -6.98 21.06
C GLU A 320 7.94 -6.13 20.13
N SER A 321 6.63 -6.36 20.11
CA SER A 321 5.58 -5.65 19.38
C SER A 321 5.63 -5.76 17.86
N PHE A 322 6.75 -5.46 17.22
CA PHE A 322 6.90 -5.39 15.76
C PHE A 322 7.62 -6.62 15.20
N ASP A 323 7.43 -6.88 13.90
CA ASP A 323 8.06 -7.98 13.17
C ASP A 323 8.76 -7.52 11.89
N ASP A 324 9.64 -8.39 11.36
CA ASP A 324 10.32 -8.24 10.08
C ASP A 324 9.87 -9.30 9.08
N PHE A 325 8.54 -9.50 8.95
CA PHE A 325 7.97 -10.55 8.11
C PHE A 325 7.59 -10.08 6.71
N TYR A 326 6.74 -9.05 6.60
CA TYR A 326 6.22 -8.59 5.30
C TYR A 326 7.15 -7.60 4.62
N TYR A 327 7.71 -7.98 3.47
CA TYR A 327 8.63 -7.14 2.67
C TYR A 327 8.00 -5.92 2.00
N GLY A 328 6.74 -5.65 2.19
CA GLY A 328 6.09 -4.43 1.71
C GLY A 328 6.29 -3.21 2.61
N LYS A 329 7.04 -3.33 3.72
CA LYS A 329 7.37 -2.24 4.66
C LYS A 329 8.76 -1.65 4.38
N GLY A 330 8.94 -0.37 4.69
CA GLY A 330 10.21 0.33 4.50
C GLY A 330 11.36 -0.19 5.37
N SER A 331 11.03 -0.75 6.53
CA SER A 331 11.99 -1.37 7.42
C SER A 331 12.37 -2.81 7.05
N THR A 332 11.52 -3.54 6.31
CA THR A 332 11.73 -4.96 6.00
C THR A 332 12.17 -5.18 4.55
N TYR A 333 11.72 -4.35 3.61
CA TYR A 333 12.13 -4.45 2.19
C TYR A 333 13.65 -4.39 1.99
N PRO A 334 14.42 -3.55 2.70
CA PRO A 334 15.87 -3.52 2.56
C PRO A 334 16.55 -4.86 2.86
N ASP A 335 16.01 -5.66 3.77
CA ASP A 335 16.59 -6.93 4.20
C ASP A 335 16.62 -7.98 3.07
N ILE A 336 15.60 -7.97 2.19
CA ILE A 336 15.59 -8.82 1.00
C ILE A 336 16.37 -8.19 -0.18
N GLN A 337 17.06 -7.08 0.07
CA GLN A 337 17.93 -6.38 -0.87
C GLN A 337 19.40 -6.35 -0.40
N GLY A 338 19.76 -7.15 0.61
CA GLY A 338 21.11 -7.22 1.14
C GLY A 338 21.53 -5.98 1.95
N ALA A 339 20.57 -5.18 2.35
CA ALA A 339 20.75 -4.02 3.25
C ALA A 339 20.24 -4.35 4.66
N VAL A 340 20.44 -3.45 5.60
CA VAL A 340 19.85 -3.47 6.93
C VAL A 340 18.69 -2.49 6.95
N GLY A 341 17.47 -2.98 7.20
CA GLY A 341 16.29 -2.17 7.41
C GLY A 341 16.09 -1.88 8.89
N ILE A 342 15.71 -0.66 9.25
CA ILE A 342 15.48 -0.25 10.64
C ILE A 342 14.15 0.50 10.73
N LEU A 343 13.25 0.00 11.57
CA LEU A 343 12.05 0.69 12.01
C LEU A 343 12.39 1.52 13.26
N PHE A 344 11.98 2.77 13.26
CA PHE A 344 11.88 3.60 14.44
C PHE A 344 10.43 3.96 14.71
N GLU A 345 9.98 3.78 15.97
CA GLU A 345 8.63 4.14 16.40
C GLU A 345 8.71 5.02 17.66
N GLN A 346 8.40 6.28 17.50
CA GLN A 346 8.38 7.28 18.58
C GLN A 346 6.97 7.38 19.17
N ALA A 347 6.85 7.44 20.48
CA ALA A 347 5.59 7.83 21.13
C ALA A 347 5.13 9.20 20.63
N SER A 348 3.92 9.29 20.09
CA SER A 348 3.40 10.49 19.43
C SER A 348 2.65 11.40 20.40
N SER A 349 2.99 12.68 20.38
CA SER A 349 2.15 13.71 21.00
C SER A 349 0.98 14.14 20.13
N ARG A 350 0.91 13.72 18.86
CA ARG A 350 -0.02 14.18 17.84
C ARG A 350 0.03 15.70 17.62
N ALA A 351 -0.42 16.47 18.60
CA ALA A 351 -0.30 17.91 18.65
C ALA A 351 1.06 18.36 19.24
N LEU A 352 1.17 19.57 19.75
CA LEU A 352 2.44 20.05 20.32
C LEU A 352 2.80 19.42 21.66
N GLN A 353 1.81 18.91 22.39
CA GLN A 353 2.00 18.19 23.65
C GLN A 353 0.76 17.37 24.01
N VAL A 354 0.95 16.30 24.79
CA VAL A 354 -0.13 15.50 25.36
C VAL A 354 0.29 14.98 26.73
N GLU A 355 -0.65 14.92 27.67
CA GLU A 355 -0.43 14.27 28.97
C GLU A 355 -0.73 12.76 28.83
N THR A 356 0.20 11.93 29.25
CA THR A 356 0.11 10.46 29.18
C THR A 356 0.49 9.84 30.52
N ASP A 357 -0.05 8.66 30.81
CA ASP A 357 0.32 7.92 32.03
C ASP A 357 1.78 7.43 31.97
N GLN A 358 2.25 7.06 30.77
CA GLN A 358 3.61 6.49 30.60
C GLN A 358 4.70 7.54 30.61
N ASN A 359 4.47 8.71 30.00
CA ASN A 359 5.53 9.72 29.77
C ASN A 359 5.31 11.02 30.56
N GLY A 360 4.18 11.15 31.30
CA GLY A 360 3.74 12.44 31.79
C GLY A 360 3.46 13.39 30.63
N LEU A 361 3.98 14.63 30.66
CA LEU A 361 3.85 15.57 29.57
C LEU A 361 4.78 15.21 28.40
N LEU A 362 4.24 14.57 27.38
CA LEU A 362 4.93 14.26 26.14
C LEU A 362 4.83 15.44 25.17
N THR A 363 5.97 15.96 24.71
CA THR A 363 6.02 17.12 23.81
C THR A 363 6.47 16.75 22.40
N TYR A 364 6.01 17.50 21.41
CA TYR A 364 6.42 17.37 20.01
C TYR A 364 7.94 17.51 19.84
N ALA A 365 8.54 18.51 20.51
CA ALA A 365 9.98 18.73 20.49
C ALA A 365 10.78 17.55 21.05
N PHE A 366 10.25 16.83 22.05
CA PHE A 366 10.88 15.61 22.58
C PHE A 366 10.92 14.50 21.52
N GLY A 367 9.83 14.30 20.80
CA GLY A 367 9.77 13.31 19.71
C GLY A 367 10.74 13.66 18.58
N VAL A 368 10.78 14.93 18.15
CA VAL A 368 11.74 15.41 17.15
C VAL A 368 13.19 15.17 17.61
N ARG A 369 13.50 15.42 18.88
CA ARG A 369 14.82 15.14 19.47
C ARG A 369 15.22 13.67 19.33
N ASN A 370 14.34 12.76 19.66
CA ASN A 370 14.62 11.32 19.62
C ASN A 370 14.81 10.84 18.17
N GLN A 371 13.96 11.29 17.25
CA GLN A 371 14.10 10.99 15.81
C GLN A 371 15.41 11.53 15.22
N LEU A 372 15.83 12.72 15.64
CA LEU A 372 17.12 13.28 15.24
C LEU A 372 18.29 12.47 15.81
N ALA A 373 18.21 12.09 17.09
CA ALA A 373 19.24 11.29 17.76
C ALA A 373 19.45 9.95 17.05
N THR A 374 18.36 9.27 16.67
CA THR A 374 18.45 8.00 15.95
C THR A 374 18.90 8.17 14.50
N SER A 375 18.59 9.30 13.86
CA SER A 375 19.16 9.64 12.54
C SER A 375 20.69 9.79 12.59
N VAL A 376 21.21 10.46 13.61
CA VAL A 376 22.65 10.62 13.82
C VAL A 376 23.31 9.29 14.20
N SER A 377 22.71 8.50 15.09
CA SER A 377 23.26 7.20 15.49
C SER A 377 23.29 6.20 14.33
N THR A 378 22.30 6.26 13.43
CA THR A 378 22.30 5.47 12.18
C THR A 378 23.53 5.77 11.32
N LEU A 379 23.86 7.06 11.11
CA LEU A 379 25.04 7.43 10.33
C LEU A 379 26.34 6.97 11.03
N ARG A 380 26.43 7.10 12.37
CA ARG A 380 27.56 6.59 13.16
C ARG A 380 27.72 5.08 13.01
N ALA A 381 26.64 4.33 13.17
CA ALA A 381 26.64 2.88 13.00
C ALA A 381 27.08 2.49 11.57
N ALA A 382 26.48 3.11 10.57
CA ALA A 382 26.78 2.83 9.17
C ALA A 382 28.25 3.04 8.82
N VAL A 383 28.88 4.11 9.33
CA VAL A 383 30.32 4.38 9.07
C VAL A 383 31.20 3.44 9.89
N ALA A 384 30.87 3.19 11.17
CA ALA A 384 31.63 2.27 12.00
C ALA A 384 31.60 0.82 11.50
N LEU A 385 30.46 0.39 10.96
CA LEU A 385 30.27 -0.96 10.43
C LEU A 385 30.44 -1.02 8.89
N ARG A 386 30.94 0.03 8.24
CA ARG A 386 30.97 0.27 6.80
C ARG A 386 31.44 -0.95 5.99
N GLU A 387 32.60 -1.51 6.32
CA GLU A 387 33.16 -2.62 5.58
C GLU A 387 32.32 -3.91 5.73
N ARG A 388 31.72 -4.12 6.92
CA ARG A 388 30.83 -5.26 7.18
C ARG A 388 29.52 -5.13 6.40
N LEU A 389 28.94 -3.94 6.36
CA LEU A 389 27.71 -3.63 5.62
C LEU A 389 27.92 -3.79 4.10
N LEU A 390 29.02 -3.26 3.56
CA LEU A 390 29.39 -3.39 2.14
C LEU A 390 29.65 -4.86 1.78
N ARG A 391 30.35 -5.61 2.66
CA ARG A 391 30.60 -7.03 2.47
C ARG A 391 29.28 -7.82 2.50
N ASN A 392 28.41 -7.57 3.47
CA ASN A 392 27.08 -8.21 3.52
C ASN A 392 26.30 -7.97 2.23
N ALA A 393 26.26 -6.73 1.73
CA ALA A 393 25.58 -6.42 0.48
C ALA A 393 26.16 -7.20 -0.71
N ARG A 394 27.50 -7.28 -0.85
CA ARG A 394 28.17 -8.07 -1.89
C ARG A 394 27.85 -9.56 -1.79
N ASP A 395 28.03 -10.12 -0.58
CA ASP A 395 27.93 -11.56 -0.36
C ASP A 395 26.45 -12.01 -0.47
N PHE A 396 25.48 -11.18 -0.05
CA PHE A 396 24.05 -11.43 -0.27
C PHE A 396 23.71 -11.73 -1.73
N TYR A 397 24.27 -10.94 -2.65
CA TYR A 397 24.02 -11.13 -4.08
C TYR A 397 24.92 -12.22 -4.72
N ALA A 398 26.07 -12.51 -4.13
CA ALA A 398 26.93 -13.60 -4.59
C ALA A 398 26.35 -14.96 -4.20
N ASP A 399 25.79 -15.09 -3.00
CA ASP A 399 25.32 -16.37 -2.42
C ASP A 399 23.85 -16.66 -2.72
N GLY A 400 23.09 -15.67 -3.22
CA GLY A 400 21.65 -15.77 -3.46
C GLY A 400 21.26 -16.32 -4.83
N ILE A 401 22.20 -16.87 -5.60
CA ILE A 401 21.94 -17.39 -6.94
C ILE A 401 21.49 -18.85 -6.84
N GLU A 402 20.23 -19.09 -7.18
CA GLU A 402 19.63 -20.42 -7.24
C GLU A 402 19.34 -20.80 -8.69
N ASP A 403 19.40 -22.08 -9.03
CA ASP A 403 18.87 -22.58 -10.29
C ASP A 403 17.33 -22.49 -10.29
N GLY A 404 16.74 -22.52 -11.48
CA GLY A 404 15.30 -22.50 -11.65
C GLY A 404 14.76 -21.20 -12.24
N ALA A 405 13.47 -21.21 -12.50
CA ALA A 405 12.75 -20.04 -12.99
C ALA A 405 11.24 -20.15 -12.73
N TYR A 406 10.57 -19.02 -12.75
CA TYR A 406 9.12 -18.93 -12.89
C TYR A 406 8.75 -18.62 -14.35
N VAL A 407 7.79 -19.38 -14.90
CA VAL A 407 7.27 -19.23 -16.25
C VAL A 407 5.85 -18.71 -16.17
N ILE A 408 5.61 -17.51 -16.66
CA ILE A 408 4.33 -16.78 -16.59
C ILE A 408 3.67 -16.84 -17.97
N ALA A 409 2.52 -17.50 -18.10
CA ALA A 409 1.80 -17.64 -19.36
C ALA A 409 1.11 -16.34 -19.81
N LEU A 410 1.15 -16.04 -21.09
CA LEU A 410 0.52 -14.86 -21.72
C LEU A 410 -0.75 -15.20 -22.55
N ASP A 411 -1.06 -16.49 -22.70
CA ASP A 411 -2.09 -16.98 -23.62
C ASP A 411 -3.53 -16.67 -23.16
N ARG A 412 -3.79 -16.58 -21.86
CA ARG A 412 -5.12 -16.31 -21.30
C ARG A 412 -5.21 -14.94 -20.64
N HIS A 413 -4.67 -14.78 -19.47
CA HIS A 413 -4.79 -13.57 -18.66
C HIS A 413 -3.63 -12.60 -18.93
N ARG A 414 -3.37 -12.29 -20.20
CA ARG A 414 -2.20 -11.55 -20.68
C ARG A 414 -1.90 -10.28 -19.89
N THR A 415 -2.92 -9.43 -19.68
CA THR A 415 -2.74 -8.16 -18.95
C THR A 415 -2.35 -8.39 -17.48
N ARG A 416 -2.93 -9.37 -16.81
CA ARG A 416 -2.59 -9.73 -15.42
C ARG A 416 -1.17 -10.30 -15.34
N ALA A 417 -0.79 -11.18 -16.26
CA ALA A 417 0.55 -11.73 -16.38
C ALA A 417 1.61 -10.62 -16.62
N GLN A 418 1.28 -9.66 -17.49
CA GLN A 418 2.12 -8.49 -17.73
C GLN A 418 2.19 -7.57 -16.50
N ALA A 419 1.09 -7.38 -15.76
CA ALA A 419 1.08 -6.61 -14.53
C ALA A 419 2.00 -7.23 -13.46
N LEU A 420 1.93 -8.55 -13.27
CA LEU A 420 2.84 -9.31 -12.40
C LEU A 420 4.30 -9.09 -12.79
N ALA A 421 4.64 -9.30 -14.06
CA ALA A 421 6.02 -9.14 -14.52
C ALA A 421 6.52 -7.69 -14.37
N ARG A 422 5.66 -6.69 -14.59
CA ARG A 422 5.99 -5.29 -14.37
C ARG A 422 6.19 -4.95 -12.90
N ALA A 423 5.41 -5.55 -11.99
CA ALA A 423 5.64 -5.40 -10.55
C ALA A 423 7.03 -5.91 -10.17
N LEU A 424 7.42 -7.08 -10.63
CA LEU A 424 8.77 -7.61 -10.43
C LEU A 424 9.86 -6.71 -11.04
N GLN A 425 9.65 -6.18 -12.26
CA GLN A 425 10.62 -5.30 -12.92
C GLN A 425 10.84 -3.97 -12.20
N ARG A 426 9.86 -3.46 -11.44
CA ARG A 426 10.04 -2.27 -10.59
C ARG A 426 11.11 -2.50 -9.52
N SER A 427 11.28 -3.74 -9.08
CA SER A 427 12.36 -4.19 -8.18
C SER A 427 13.62 -4.66 -8.94
N ARG A 428 13.81 -4.25 -10.21
CA ARG A 428 14.96 -4.59 -11.06
C ARG A 428 15.10 -6.08 -11.37
N VAL A 429 14.01 -6.84 -11.34
CA VAL A 429 13.99 -8.24 -11.78
C VAL A 429 14.11 -8.29 -13.30
N ARG A 430 15.00 -9.16 -13.78
CA ARG A 430 15.18 -9.42 -15.22
C ARG A 430 14.14 -10.42 -15.69
N VAL A 431 13.45 -10.09 -16.78
CA VAL A 431 12.41 -10.91 -17.40
C VAL A 431 12.75 -11.17 -18.84
N TYR A 432 12.50 -12.39 -19.31
CA TYR A 432 12.82 -12.84 -20.67
C TYR A 432 11.56 -13.36 -21.37
N ARG A 433 11.53 -13.32 -22.69
CA ARG A 433 10.56 -14.09 -23.48
C ARG A 433 10.96 -15.55 -23.46
N SER A 434 9.98 -16.48 -23.50
CA SER A 434 10.30 -17.91 -23.64
C SER A 434 10.88 -18.23 -25.02
N ALA A 435 12.05 -18.85 -25.07
CA ALA A 435 12.71 -19.27 -26.31
C ALA A 435 12.07 -20.52 -26.91
N ARG A 436 11.39 -21.32 -26.10
CA ARG A 436 10.70 -22.55 -26.51
C ARG A 436 9.36 -22.70 -25.82
N GLU A 437 8.59 -23.69 -26.24
CA GLU A 437 7.35 -24.10 -25.57
C GLU A 437 7.61 -24.48 -24.09
N ALA A 438 6.68 -24.12 -23.22
CA ALA A 438 6.70 -24.47 -21.81
C ALA A 438 5.33 -25.03 -21.36
N ASP A 439 5.34 -25.92 -20.37
CA ASP A 439 4.11 -26.34 -19.70
C ASP A 439 3.82 -25.38 -18.54
N VAL A 440 2.64 -24.77 -18.54
CA VAL A 440 2.18 -23.88 -17.49
C VAL A 440 0.75 -24.27 -17.10
N ALA A 441 0.55 -24.62 -15.86
CA ALA A 441 -0.75 -25.07 -15.33
C ALA A 441 -1.39 -26.18 -16.19
N GLY A 442 -0.61 -27.20 -16.60
CA GLY A 442 -1.03 -28.33 -17.40
C GLY A 442 -1.35 -28.01 -18.86
N ARG A 443 -0.87 -26.87 -19.37
CA ARG A 443 -1.07 -26.43 -20.76
C ARG A 443 0.27 -26.14 -21.44
N ARG A 444 0.37 -26.51 -22.71
CA ARG A 444 1.52 -26.16 -23.53
C ARG A 444 1.38 -24.74 -24.06
N VAL A 445 2.25 -23.86 -23.61
CA VAL A 445 2.34 -22.44 -24.00
C VAL A 445 3.43 -22.31 -25.07
N PRO A 446 3.14 -21.82 -26.27
CA PRO A 446 4.12 -21.71 -27.35
C PRO A 446 5.30 -20.79 -27.03
N ALA A 447 6.41 -20.99 -27.75
CA ALA A 447 7.55 -20.08 -27.69
C ALA A 447 7.12 -18.63 -27.93
N GLY A 448 7.62 -17.69 -27.13
CA GLY A 448 7.27 -16.27 -27.18
C GLY A 448 5.95 -15.90 -26.50
N GLU A 449 5.10 -16.87 -26.13
CA GLU A 449 3.82 -16.64 -25.45
C GLU A 449 3.90 -16.88 -23.93
N ALA A 450 5.12 -16.93 -23.37
CA ALA A 450 5.37 -16.88 -21.93
C ALA A 450 6.50 -15.91 -21.61
N LEU A 451 6.49 -15.43 -20.36
CA LEU A 451 7.61 -14.71 -19.75
C LEU A 451 8.35 -15.64 -18.80
N VAL A 452 9.67 -15.57 -18.80
CA VAL A 452 10.53 -16.37 -17.95
C VAL A 452 11.28 -15.47 -16.98
N VAL A 453 11.18 -15.74 -15.69
CA VAL A 453 11.84 -15.02 -14.61
C VAL A 453 12.83 -15.97 -13.95
N PRO A 454 14.12 -15.96 -14.34
CA PRO A 454 15.11 -16.87 -13.75
C PRO A 454 15.41 -16.49 -12.29
N LEU A 455 15.69 -17.48 -11.45
CA LEU A 455 16.21 -17.27 -10.10
C LEU A 455 17.71 -16.95 -10.11
N ALA A 456 18.44 -17.41 -11.13
CA ALA A 456 19.85 -17.08 -11.34
C ALA A 456 20.04 -15.63 -11.80
N GLN A 457 19.71 -14.68 -10.92
CA GLN A 457 19.86 -13.24 -11.12
C GLN A 457 20.02 -12.52 -9.76
N PRO A 458 20.50 -11.27 -9.73
CA PRO A 458 20.68 -10.53 -8.47
C PRO A 458 19.44 -10.51 -7.58
N GLN A 459 18.24 -10.42 -8.17
CA GLN A 459 16.97 -10.38 -7.46
C GLN A 459 16.34 -11.76 -7.21
N GLY A 460 17.09 -12.85 -7.32
CA GLY A 460 16.55 -14.20 -7.18
C GLY A 460 15.83 -14.45 -5.86
N ARG A 461 16.37 -13.99 -4.72
CA ARG A 461 15.74 -14.09 -3.40
C ARG A 461 14.42 -13.33 -3.33
N LEU A 462 14.37 -12.11 -3.86
CA LEU A 462 13.15 -11.33 -3.93
C LEU A 462 12.09 -11.98 -4.83
N VAL A 463 12.52 -12.54 -5.97
CA VAL A 463 11.62 -13.28 -6.87
C VAL A 463 11.00 -14.45 -6.11
N ARG A 464 11.80 -15.27 -5.40
CA ARG A 464 11.29 -16.36 -4.59
C ARG A 464 10.28 -15.86 -3.55
N ALA A 465 10.66 -14.88 -2.73
CA ALA A 465 9.81 -14.34 -1.69
C ALA A 465 8.49 -13.72 -2.22
N ALA A 466 8.49 -13.18 -3.44
CA ALA A 466 7.27 -12.65 -4.07
C ALA A 466 6.38 -13.74 -4.69
N MET A 467 6.96 -14.85 -5.13
CA MET A 467 6.26 -15.86 -5.95
C MET A 467 5.85 -17.10 -5.16
N GLU A 468 6.50 -17.40 -4.05
CA GLU A 468 6.27 -18.63 -3.28
C GLU A 468 4.91 -18.65 -2.57
N ARG A 469 4.45 -19.87 -2.28
CA ARG A 469 3.29 -20.11 -1.38
C ARG A 469 3.82 -20.51 -0.02
N THR A 470 3.31 -19.89 1.03
CA THR A 470 3.71 -20.20 2.41
C THR A 470 2.51 -20.79 3.15
N LEU A 471 2.67 -22.00 3.70
CA LEU A 471 1.63 -22.72 4.46
C LEU A 471 2.10 -23.12 5.87
N THR A 472 3.39 -22.95 6.17
CA THR A 472 3.99 -23.29 7.46
C THR A 472 4.76 -22.10 8.01
N TYR A 473 4.60 -21.84 9.30
CA TYR A 473 5.12 -20.65 9.97
C TYR A 473 5.80 -21.02 11.28
N GLY A 474 6.84 -20.28 11.65
CA GLY A 474 7.51 -20.41 12.94
C GLY A 474 6.71 -19.80 14.11
N ASP A 475 5.87 -18.83 13.81
CA ASP A 475 4.96 -18.17 14.75
C ASP A 475 3.52 -18.16 14.19
N SER A 476 2.54 -17.93 15.04
CA SER A 476 1.13 -17.81 14.67
C SER A 476 0.58 -16.37 14.75
N LEU A 477 1.45 -15.43 15.10
CA LEU A 477 1.11 -14.02 15.24
C LEU A 477 1.86 -13.22 14.18
N PHE A 478 1.16 -12.31 13.53
CA PHE A 478 1.68 -11.44 12.48
C PHE A 478 1.28 -10.01 12.80
N TYR A 479 2.21 -9.09 12.62
CA TYR A 479 1.92 -7.66 12.72
C TYR A 479 1.07 -7.17 11.55
N ASP A 480 1.25 -7.81 10.37
CA ASP A 480 0.52 -7.49 9.15
C ASP A 480 0.01 -8.78 8.48
N VAL A 481 0.20 -8.96 7.19
CA VAL A 481 -0.24 -10.15 6.46
C VAL A 481 0.76 -11.30 6.55
N SER A 482 0.24 -12.51 6.56
CA SER A 482 1.07 -13.72 6.58
C SER A 482 1.51 -14.18 5.18
N THR A 483 0.91 -13.65 4.12
CA THR A 483 1.25 -14.00 2.74
C THR A 483 0.87 -12.91 1.75
N TRP A 484 1.50 -12.92 0.58
CA TRP A 484 1.26 -11.98 -0.54
C TRP A 484 1.36 -12.63 -1.91
N THR A 485 1.78 -13.87 -2.04
CA THR A 485 1.96 -14.72 -3.24
C THR A 485 1.51 -14.09 -4.56
N PHE A 486 2.40 -13.42 -5.27
CA PHE A 486 2.07 -12.60 -6.45
C PHE A 486 1.32 -13.36 -7.57
N PRO A 487 1.66 -14.62 -7.93
CA PRO A 487 0.88 -15.36 -8.91
C PRO A 487 -0.62 -15.41 -8.60
N LEU A 488 -0.97 -15.63 -7.33
CA LEU A 488 -2.35 -15.68 -6.86
C LEU A 488 -3.00 -14.29 -6.83
N ALA A 489 -2.27 -13.30 -6.32
CA ALA A 489 -2.74 -11.93 -6.23
C ALA A 489 -3.02 -11.32 -7.61
N TYR A 490 -2.15 -11.56 -8.57
CA TYR A 490 -2.35 -11.08 -9.94
C TYR A 490 -3.28 -11.98 -10.76
N GLY A 491 -3.64 -13.16 -10.27
CA GLY A 491 -4.46 -14.13 -11.00
C GLY A 491 -3.80 -14.54 -12.32
N ALA A 492 -2.48 -14.78 -12.29
CA ALA A 492 -1.68 -15.18 -13.42
C ALA A 492 -1.36 -16.68 -13.37
N ASP A 493 -1.40 -17.34 -14.52
CA ASP A 493 -0.97 -18.74 -14.65
C ASP A 493 0.56 -18.78 -14.64
N VAL A 494 1.13 -19.40 -13.61
CA VAL A 494 2.58 -19.51 -13.40
C VAL A 494 2.98 -20.94 -13.10
N ALA A 495 4.10 -21.38 -13.66
CA ALA A 495 4.78 -22.62 -13.29
C ALA A 495 6.17 -22.32 -12.75
N GLU A 496 6.55 -23.00 -11.70
CA GLU A 496 7.94 -23.09 -11.24
C GLU A 496 8.65 -24.22 -11.95
N VAL A 497 9.89 -24.00 -12.39
CA VAL A 497 10.73 -25.00 -13.07
C VAL A 497 12.11 -25.04 -12.42
N ASP A 498 12.65 -26.24 -12.22
CA ASP A 498 13.93 -26.45 -11.55
C ASP A 498 15.12 -25.87 -12.35
N ARG A 499 14.98 -25.69 -13.65
CA ARG A 499 16.06 -25.24 -14.55
C ARG A 499 15.53 -24.30 -15.62
N ALA A 500 16.23 -23.19 -15.79
CA ALA A 500 15.93 -22.21 -16.84
C ALA A 500 16.56 -22.53 -18.20
N ASP A 501 17.38 -23.60 -18.31
CA ASP A 501 18.17 -23.95 -19.50
C ASP A 501 17.30 -24.04 -20.76
N GLY A 502 17.65 -23.26 -21.77
CA GLY A 502 16.97 -23.22 -23.06
C GLY A 502 15.57 -22.60 -23.03
N LEU A 503 15.11 -22.11 -21.87
CA LEU A 503 13.85 -21.34 -21.77
C LEU A 503 14.07 -19.85 -21.99
N LEU A 504 15.25 -19.32 -21.65
CA LEU A 504 15.55 -17.90 -21.75
C LEU A 504 15.74 -17.50 -23.22
N GLY A 505 14.87 -16.65 -23.71
CA GLY A 505 15.00 -15.96 -24.98
C GLY A 505 15.56 -14.55 -24.81
N GLU A 506 15.06 -13.59 -25.56
CA GLU A 506 15.48 -12.20 -25.45
C GLU A 506 14.96 -11.56 -24.14
N PRO A 507 15.79 -10.75 -23.48
CA PRO A 507 15.34 -9.95 -22.36
C PRO A 507 14.24 -8.97 -22.83
N VAL A 508 13.25 -8.73 -21.97
CA VAL A 508 12.11 -7.87 -22.34
C VAL A 508 11.77 -6.89 -21.24
N GLU A 509 11.60 -5.63 -21.60
CA GLU A 509 10.89 -4.65 -20.79
C GLU A 509 9.40 -4.82 -21.05
N VAL A 510 8.65 -5.24 -20.03
CA VAL A 510 7.25 -5.66 -20.18
C VAL A 510 6.34 -4.44 -20.23
N ALA A 511 5.64 -4.27 -21.34
CA ALA A 511 4.58 -3.30 -21.52
C ALA A 511 3.24 -4.01 -21.72
N PHE A 512 2.14 -3.32 -21.45
CA PHE A 512 0.83 -3.83 -21.83
C PHE A 512 0.72 -3.85 -23.36
N ASP A 513 0.47 -5.02 -23.89
CA ASP A 513 0.19 -5.26 -25.30
C ASP A 513 -1.11 -6.08 -25.42
N GLY A 514 -1.52 -6.42 -26.59
CA GLY A 514 -2.71 -7.27 -26.82
C GLY A 514 -3.87 -6.53 -27.43
N GLY A 515 -3.77 -5.23 -27.59
CA GLY A 515 -4.75 -4.47 -28.35
C GLY A 515 -4.72 -4.85 -29.84
N ARG A 516 -5.81 -5.44 -30.34
CA ARG A 516 -5.90 -5.87 -31.75
C ARG A 516 -7.30 -5.69 -32.30
N LEU A 517 -7.39 -5.08 -33.49
CA LEU A 517 -8.62 -5.02 -34.25
C LEU A 517 -8.60 -6.10 -35.35
N VAL A 518 -9.46 -7.11 -35.19
CA VAL A 518 -9.56 -8.24 -36.12
C VAL A 518 -10.71 -7.98 -37.10
N GLY A 519 -10.49 -8.17 -38.38
CA GLY A 519 -11.51 -8.00 -39.43
C GLY A 519 -11.73 -6.55 -39.91
N GLY A 520 -10.96 -5.59 -39.40
CA GLY A 520 -11.03 -4.21 -39.86
C GLY A 520 -12.24 -3.42 -39.34
N THR A 521 -12.89 -2.65 -40.23
CA THR A 521 -14.06 -1.84 -39.89
C THR A 521 -15.33 -2.69 -39.97
N ALA A 522 -16.07 -2.82 -38.89
CA ALA A 522 -17.28 -3.61 -38.83
C ALA A 522 -18.45 -2.94 -39.59
N ARG A 523 -19.23 -3.71 -40.30
CA ARG A 523 -20.49 -3.28 -40.88
C ARG A 523 -21.67 -3.41 -39.92
N THR A 524 -21.72 -4.50 -39.14
CA THR A 524 -22.83 -4.83 -38.25
C THR A 524 -22.55 -4.56 -36.79
N ALA A 525 -21.45 -5.11 -36.26
CA ALA A 525 -21.07 -4.94 -34.85
C ALA A 525 -19.58 -5.23 -34.61
N TYR A 526 -19.07 -4.76 -33.47
CA TYR A 526 -17.84 -5.27 -32.92
C TYR A 526 -18.14 -6.15 -31.70
N LEU A 527 -17.31 -7.17 -31.48
CA LEU A 527 -17.32 -7.97 -30.27
C LEU A 527 -16.06 -7.65 -29.47
N VAL A 528 -16.19 -7.46 -28.15
CA VAL A 528 -15.08 -7.29 -27.22
C VAL A 528 -15.22 -8.32 -26.11
N ARG A 529 -14.19 -9.14 -25.90
CA ARG A 529 -14.19 -10.18 -24.86
C ARG A 529 -14.15 -9.54 -23.46
N TRP A 530 -15.01 -10.01 -22.56
CA TRP A 530 -15.08 -9.53 -21.18
C TRP A 530 -13.94 -10.06 -20.28
N ASP A 531 -13.31 -11.18 -20.65
CA ASP A 531 -12.18 -11.77 -19.97
C ASP A 531 -10.88 -10.95 -20.08
N ARG A 532 -10.91 -9.80 -20.79
CA ARG A 532 -9.82 -8.84 -20.85
C ARG A 532 -9.90 -7.86 -19.69
N TYR A 533 -8.82 -7.71 -18.93
CA TYR A 533 -8.79 -6.92 -17.70
C TYR A 533 -9.39 -5.51 -17.86
N PHE A 534 -9.11 -4.83 -18.96
CA PHE A 534 -9.60 -3.48 -19.23
C PHE A 534 -10.92 -3.42 -20.04
N ALA A 535 -11.63 -4.55 -20.22
CA ALA A 535 -12.94 -4.55 -20.86
C ALA A 535 -13.98 -3.63 -20.17
N PRO A 536 -14.02 -3.52 -18.79
CA PRO A 536 -14.87 -2.54 -18.13
C PRO A 536 -14.55 -1.09 -18.51
N ARG A 537 -13.29 -0.73 -18.70
CA ARG A 537 -12.87 0.59 -19.17
C ARG A 537 -13.35 0.86 -20.61
N THR A 538 -13.26 -0.15 -21.45
CA THR A 538 -13.82 -0.09 -22.80
C THR A 538 -15.34 0.09 -22.80
N LEU A 539 -16.07 -0.67 -21.96
CA LEU A 539 -17.52 -0.50 -21.81
C LEU A 539 -17.88 0.94 -21.41
N ARG A 540 -17.19 1.48 -20.41
CA ARG A 540 -17.40 2.86 -19.97
C ARG A 540 -17.14 3.86 -21.10
N ARG A 541 -16.05 3.74 -21.86
CA ARG A 541 -15.75 4.60 -23.02
C ARG A 541 -16.86 4.57 -24.06
N LEU A 542 -17.37 3.40 -24.36
CA LEU A 542 -18.49 3.23 -25.30
C LEU A 542 -19.75 3.91 -24.78
N GLN A 543 -20.06 3.72 -23.51
CA GLN A 543 -21.24 4.33 -22.88
C GLN A 543 -21.12 5.85 -22.77
N ASP A 544 -19.94 6.39 -22.47
CA ASP A 544 -19.68 7.85 -22.45
C ASP A 544 -19.86 8.47 -23.87
N ALA A 545 -19.61 7.69 -24.91
CA ALA A 545 -19.88 8.09 -26.28
C ALA A 545 -21.35 7.88 -26.74
N GLY A 546 -22.22 7.47 -25.81
CA GLY A 546 -23.65 7.23 -26.09
C GLY A 546 -23.95 5.89 -26.76
N VAL A 547 -22.97 4.99 -26.85
CA VAL A 547 -23.14 3.69 -27.53
C VAL A 547 -23.89 2.73 -26.65
N ARG A 548 -24.96 2.14 -27.16
CA ARG A 548 -25.71 1.06 -26.47
C ARG A 548 -24.99 -0.26 -26.67
N VAL A 549 -24.42 -0.79 -25.61
CA VAL A 549 -23.67 -2.05 -25.60
C VAL A 549 -24.55 -3.15 -25.06
N ARG A 550 -24.58 -4.34 -25.70
CA ARG A 550 -25.27 -5.53 -25.20
C ARG A 550 -24.29 -6.51 -24.58
N LEU A 551 -24.79 -7.32 -23.69
CA LEU A 551 -24.04 -8.39 -23.00
C LEU A 551 -24.48 -9.75 -23.51
N ALA A 552 -23.57 -10.53 -24.07
CA ALA A 552 -23.86 -11.93 -24.40
C ALA A 552 -23.94 -12.77 -23.11
N THR A 553 -25.11 -13.34 -22.83
CA THR A 553 -25.38 -14.16 -21.64
C THR A 553 -25.18 -15.66 -21.87
N SER A 554 -24.94 -16.05 -23.11
CA SER A 554 -24.66 -17.43 -23.55
C SER A 554 -23.46 -17.49 -24.48
N PRO A 555 -22.71 -18.60 -24.54
CA PRO A 555 -21.66 -18.78 -25.53
C PRO A 555 -22.24 -18.79 -26.97
N PHE A 556 -21.44 -18.32 -27.92
CA PHE A 556 -21.83 -18.31 -29.34
C PHE A 556 -20.59 -18.30 -30.24
N SER A 557 -20.77 -18.58 -31.52
CA SER A 557 -19.73 -18.45 -32.53
C SER A 557 -20.04 -17.34 -33.52
N ALA A 558 -19.00 -16.67 -34.04
CA ALA A 558 -19.13 -15.66 -35.04
C ALA A 558 -17.90 -15.65 -35.98
N SER A 559 -18.07 -15.18 -37.20
CA SER A 559 -16.97 -15.04 -38.18
C SER A 559 -16.39 -13.63 -38.14
N SER A 560 -15.08 -13.53 -37.95
CA SER A 560 -14.38 -12.26 -38.01
C SER A 560 -13.00 -12.43 -38.66
N GLY A 561 -12.66 -11.54 -39.59
CA GLY A 561 -11.40 -11.63 -40.34
C GLY A 561 -11.26 -12.91 -41.15
N GLY A 562 -12.39 -13.46 -41.67
CA GLY A 562 -12.41 -14.68 -42.45
C GLY A 562 -12.29 -15.99 -41.65
N ALA A 563 -12.29 -15.94 -40.32
CA ALA A 563 -12.19 -17.12 -39.46
C ALA A 563 -13.37 -17.21 -38.49
N ALA A 564 -13.90 -18.43 -38.28
CA ALA A 564 -14.88 -18.72 -37.23
C ALA A 564 -14.18 -18.68 -35.87
N ARG A 565 -14.84 -18.10 -34.89
CA ARG A 565 -14.33 -17.90 -33.51
C ARG A 565 -15.43 -18.16 -32.51
N GLU A 566 -15.03 -18.72 -31.37
CA GLU A 566 -15.91 -18.91 -30.23
C GLU A 566 -15.82 -17.70 -29.27
N PHE A 567 -16.96 -17.30 -28.73
CA PHE A 567 -17.10 -16.23 -27.76
C PHE A 567 -17.84 -16.72 -26.52
N SER A 568 -17.29 -16.36 -25.39
CA SER A 568 -17.82 -16.74 -24.06
C SER A 568 -18.93 -15.77 -23.61
N ARG A 569 -19.64 -16.19 -22.56
CA ARG A 569 -20.49 -15.30 -21.76
C ARG A 569 -19.73 -14.05 -21.37
N GLY A 570 -20.42 -12.94 -21.27
CA GLY A 570 -19.83 -11.64 -20.97
C GLY A 570 -19.32 -10.86 -22.19
N THR A 571 -19.18 -11.50 -23.35
CA THR A 571 -18.76 -10.78 -24.56
C THR A 571 -19.65 -9.57 -24.81
N LEU A 572 -19.03 -8.38 -24.93
CA LEU A 572 -19.71 -7.14 -25.26
C LEU A 572 -20.04 -7.14 -26.77
N VAL A 573 -21.27 -6.86 -27.08
CA VAL A 573 -21.74 -6.66 -28.45
C VAL A 573 -21.96 -5.18 -28.66
N VAL A 574 -21.17 -4.60 -29.53
CA VAL A 574 -21.15 -3.16 -29.85
C VAL A 574 -21.73 -2.97 -31.24
N PRO A 575 -23.03 -2.69 -31.39
CA PRO A 575 -23.66 -2.52 -32.72
C PRO A 575 -23.12 -1.26 -33.37
N VAL A 576 -22.97 -1.28 -34.69
CA VAL A 576 -22.59 -0.12 -35.51
C VAL A 576 -23.85 0.67 -35.88
N GLN A 577 -24.92 -0.01 -36.26
CA GLN A 577 -26.21 0.60 -36.57
C GLN A 577 -27.12 0.57 -35.33
N ASN A 578 -27.95 1.59 -35.16
CA ASN A 578 -28.88 1.71 -34.04
C ASN A 578 -28.15 1.72 -32.65
N ALA A 579 -26.88 2.13 -32.66
CA ALA A 579 -26.05 2.11 -31.49
C ALA A 579 -26.36 3.22 -30.45
N GLY A 580 -27.18 4.22 -30.85
CA GLY A 580 -27.37 5.42 -30.04
C GLY A 580 -26.34 6.55 -30.37
N ALA A 581 -25.28 6.20 -31.14
CA ALA A 581 -24.25 7.11 -31.63
C ALA A 581 -24.03 6.87 -33.15
N PRO A 582 -23.48 7.86 -33.88
CA PRO A 582 -23.13 7.69 -35.28
C PRO A 582 -22.09 6.58 -35.52
N PRO A 583 -22.14 5.82 -36.63
CA PRO A 583 -21.21 4.74 -36.93
C PRO A 583 -19.73 5.16 -36.81
N ASP A 584 -19.39 6.33 -37.36
CA ASP A 584 -18.00 6.85 -37.28
C ASP A 584 -17.50 7.05 -35.84
N SER A 585 -18.41 7.49 -34.96
CA SER A 585 -18.09 7.60 -33.53
C SER A 585 -17.86 6.22 -32.91
N VAL A 586 -18.68 5.22 -33.22
CA VAL A 586 -18.49 3.84 -32.75
C VAL A 586 -17.13 3.31 -33.22
N HIS A 587 -16.80 3.48 -34.52
CA HIS A 587 -15.51 3.03 -35.03
C HIS A 587 -14.33 3.74 -34.38
N ALA A 588 -14.44 5.04 -34.12
CA ALA A 588 -13.38 5.81 -33.46
C ALA A 588 -13.14 5.35 -32.02
N VAL A 589 -14.22 5.15 -31.25
CA VAL A 589 -14.11 4.70 -29.85
C VAL A 589 -13.55 3.28 -29.77
N VAL A 590 -13.99 2.37 -30.65
CA VAL A 590 -13.44 0.98 -30.65
C VAL A 590 -11.96 0.99 -31.00
N ARG A 591 -11.52 1.75 -32.02
CA ARG A 591 -10.08 1.88 -32.33
C ARG A 591 -9.29 2.44 -31.16
N ARG A 592 -9.84 3.44 -30.48
CA ARG A 592 -9.21 4.00 -29.27
C ARG A 592 -9.11 2.98 -28.15
N ALA A 593 -10.17 2.23 -27.88
CA ALA A 593 -10.17 1.16 -26.87
C ALA A 593 -9.13 0.07 -27.18
N VAL A 594 -9.03 -0.35 -28.44
CA VAL A 594 -7.98 -1.30 -28.87
C VAL A 594 -6.58 -0.76 -28.55
N ALA A 595 -6.32 0.52 -28.84
CA ALA A 595 -5.01 1.12 -28.63
C ALA A 595 -4.67 1.38 -27.15
N GLU A 596 -5.64 1.90 -26.37
CA GLU A 596 -5.40 2.40 -25.01
C GLU A 596 -5.84 1.44 -23.89
N ASP A 597 -6.84 0.58 -24.16
CA ASP A 597 -7.34 -0.41 -23.18
C ASP A 597 -6.80 -1.81 -23.47
N HIS A 598 -5.94 -1.95 -24.49
CA HIS A 598 -5.27 -3.22 -24.83
C HIS A 598 -6.24 -4.40 -25.00
N VAL A 599 -7.46 -4.14 -25.50
CA VAL A 599 -8.48 -5.17 -25.73
C VAL A 599 -8.47 -5.61 -27.20
N GLU A 600 -8.88 -6.86 -27.43
CA GLU A 600 -9.17 -7.34 -28.78
C GLU A 600 -10.60 -6.98 -29.16
N ALA A 601 -10.78 -6.37 -30.32
CA ALA A 601 -12.07 -6.12 -30.91
C ALA A 601 -12.20 -6.89 -32.23
N PHE A 602 -13.34 -7.55 -32.45
CA PHE A 602 -13.62 -8.40 -33.60
C PHE A 602 -14.73 -7.78 -34.42
N ALA A 603 -14.39 -7.36 -35.64
CA ALA A 603 -15.34 -6.74 -36.58
C ALA A 603 -16.21 -7.81 -37.23
N LEU A 604 -17.51 -7.58 -37.29
CA LEU A 604 -18.49 -8.47 -37.90
C LEU A 604 -19.23 -7.81 -39.07
N GLU A 605 -19.43 -8.59 -40.12
CA GLU A 605 -20.18 -8.20 -41.30
C GLU A 605 -21.67 -8.58 -41.20
N THR A 606 -22.03 -9.50 -40.32
CA THR A 606 -23.39 -10.03 -40.17
C THR A 606 -23.75 -10.16 -38.68
N GLY A 607 -25.05 -10.10 -38.37
CA GLY A 607 -25.58 -10.41 -37.05
C GLY A 607 -25.96 -11.86 -36.87
N TYR A 608 -25.80 -12.69 -37.90
CA TYR A 608 -26.07 -14.13 -37.83
C TYR A 608 -24.89 -14.86 -37.16
N THR A 609 -25.22 -15.78 -36.28
CA THR A 609 -24.24 -16.60 -35.49
C THR A 609 -24.47 -18.08 -35.85
N PRO A 610 -23.43 -18.80 -36.30
CA PRO A 610 -23.55 -20.24 -36.60
C PRO A 610 -23.98 -21.09 -35.42
N THR A 611 -23.62 -20.70 -34.22
CA THR A 611 -24.04 -21.33 -32.96
C THR A 611 -24.40 -20.29 -31.92
N GLY A 612 -25.32 -20.60 -31.03
CA GLY A 612 -25.79 -19.68 -29.98
C GLY A 612 -26.85 -18.70 -30.48
N ASN A 613 -27.06 -17.62 -29.77
CA ASN A 613 -28.06 -16.60 -30.09
C ASN A 613 -27.48 -15.56 -31.07
N ASP A 614 -28.30 -15.12 -32.02
CA ASP A 614 -27.94 -14.02 -32.92
C ASP A 614 -27.76 -12.69 -32.17
N LEU A 615 -26.96 -11.77 -32.74
CA LEU A 615 -26.56 -10.52 -32.09
C LEU A 615 -27.72 -9.61 -31.66
N GLY A 616 -28.87 -9.77 -32.27
CA GLY A 616 -30.12 -9.04 -31.99
C GLY A 616 -30.98 -9.66 -30.90
N SER A 617 -30.59 -10.80 -30.30
CA SER A 617 -31.42 -11.55 -29.35
C SER A 617 -31.86 -10.67 -28.18
N ARG A 618 -33.13 -10.78 -27.79
CA ARG A 618 -33.67 -10.13 -26.58
C ARG A 618 -33.10 -10.69 -25.28
N GLU A 619 -32.53 -11.90 -25.32
CA GLU A 619 -31.88 -12.56 -24.19
C GLU A 619 -30.54 -11.88 -23.84
N TRP A 620 -30.02 -11.02 -24.70
CA TRP A 620 -28.81 -10.26 -24.46
C TRP A 620 -29.17 -8.82 -24.06
N PRO A 621 -29.14 -8.50 -22.74
CA PRO A 621 -29.56 -7.20 -22.24
C PRO A 621 -28.64 -6.08 -22.73
N VAL A 622 -29.22 -4.89 -22.86
CA VAL A 622 -28.45 -3.65 -23.02
C VAL A 622 -27.94 -3.21 -21.65
N LEU A 623 -26.63 -3.08 -21.52
CA LEU A 623 -26.00 -2.63 -20.29
C LEU A 623 -26.28 -1.13 -20.07
N ARG A 624 -26.80 -0.81 -18.89
CA ARG A 624 -27.02 0.57 -18.46
C ARG A 624 -25.70 1.21 -18.04
N PRO A 625 -25.48 2.51 -18.33
CA PRO A 625 -24.33 3.22 -17.79
C PRO A 625 -24.34 3.23 -16.26
N ALA A 626 -23.22 2.84 -15.66
CA ALA A 626 -23.06 2.87 -14.22
C ALA A 626 -22.88 4.32 -13.72
N ARG A 627 -23.76 4.75 -12.82
CA ARG A 627 -23.61 5.97 -12.02
C ARG A 627 -23.32 5.52 -10.60
N VAL A 628 -22.05 5.60 -10.22
CA VAL A 628 -21.54 4.96 -8.99
C VAL A 628 -21.44 5.97 -7.85
N ALA A 629 -22.03 5.62 -6.71
CA ALA A 629 -21.72 6.20 -5.42
C ALA A 629 -20.88 5.21 -4.60
N LEU A 630 -19.93 5.73 -3.82
CA LEU A 630 -19.15 4.99 -2.84
C LEU A 630 -19.33 5.64 -1.48
N LEU A 631 -19.69 4.86 -0.47
CA LEU A 631 -19.75 5.36 0.89
C LEU A 631 -18.33 5.55 1.45
N ALA A 632 -18.01 6.80 1.79
CA ALA A 632 -16.70 7.22 2.26
C ALA A 632 -16.88 8.31 3.32
N GLY A 633 -16.47 8.04 4.54
CA GLY A 633 -16.68 8.91 5.71
C GLY A 633 -16.63 8.10 7.01
N PRO A 634 -16.89 8.73 8.15
CA PRO A 634 -16.93 8.02 9.43
C PRO A 634 -17.78 6.75 9.36
N GLY A 635 -17.24 5.64 9.84
CA GLY A 635 -17.86 4.32 9.76
C GLY A 635 -17.43 3.46 8.57
N ALA A 636 -16.90 4.03 7.49
CA ALA A 636 -16.21 3.31 6.43
C ALA A 636 -14.72 3.15 6.77
N SER A 637 -14.13 2.00 6.45
CA SER A 637 -12.68 1.83 6.45
C SER A 637 -12.07 2.68 5.34
N PRO A 638 -11.10 3.58 5.65
CA PRO A 638 -10.41 4.34 4.60
C PRO A 638 -9.74 3.42 3.57
N TYR A 639 -9.14 2.32 4.01
CA TYR A 639 -8.44 1.37 3.14
C TYR A 639 -9.37 0.76 2.11
N GLY A 640 -10.41 0.04 2.53
CA GLY A 640 -11.35 -0.61 1.61
C GLY A 640 -12.11 0.39 0.71
N ALA A 641 -12.47 1.57 1.24
CA ALA A 641 -13.07 2.64 0.43
C ALA A 641 -12.05 3.18 -0.60
N GLY A 642 -10.79 3.35 -0.20
CA GLY A 642 -9.70 3.82 -1.07
C GLY A 642 -9.38 2.85 -2.20
N GLU A 643 -9.33 1.57 -1.90
CA GLU A 643 -9.10 0.49 -2.87
C GLU A 643 -10.21 0.46 -3.94
N ALA A 644 -11.46 0.50 -3.53
CA ALA A 644 -12.59 0.60 -4.45
C ALA A 644 -12.55 1.90 -5.27
N TRP A 645 -12.23 3.03 -4.65
CA TRP A 645 -12.12 4.32 -5.32
C TRP A 645 -11.00 4.33 -6.35
N HIS A 646 -9.81 3.87 -5.99
CA HIS A 646 -8.65 3.79 -6.88
C HIS A 646 -8.92 2.85 -8.07
N LEU A 647 -9.46 1.66 -7.81
CA LEU A 647 -9.81 0.72 -8.89
C LEU A 647 -10.79 1.34 -9.89
N LEU A 648 -11.86 1.93 -9.39
CA LEU A 648 -12.89 2.54 -10.25
C LEU A 648 -12.38 3.79 -10.96
N SER A 649 -11.71 4.70 -10.23
CA SER A 649 -11.27 5.99 -10.76
C SER A 649 -10.00 5.86 -11.62
N GLU A 650 -8.91 5.34 -11.05
CA GLU A 650 -7.60 5.30 -11.72
C GLU A 650 -7.50 4.20 -12.78
N ARG A 651 -7.92 2.97 -12.45
CA ARG A 651 -7.76 1.86 -13.39
C ARG A 651 -8.82 1.81 -14.47
N VAL A 652 -10.07 2.09 -14.12
CA VAL A 652 -11.19 2.02 -15.06
C VAL A 652 -11.55 3.40 -15.63
N GLY A 653 -11.28 4.47 -14.88
CA GLY A 653 -11.66 5.85 -15.22
C GLY A 653 -13.15 6.10 -14.99
N GLN A 654 -13.83 5.33 -14.12
CA GLN A 654 -15.21 5.50 -13.73
C GLN A 654 -15.36 6.75 -12.83
N ARG A 655 -16.34 7.59 -13.14
CA ARG A 655 -16.72 8.69 -12.24
C ARG A 655 -17.41 8.11 -11.01
N VAL A 656 -16.91 8.46 -9.83
CA VAL A 656 -17.41 8.00 -8.53
C VAL A 656 -17.80 9.21 -7.71
N SER A 657 -19.03 9.21 -7.17
CA SER A 657 -19.45 10.18 -6.16
C SER A 657 -19.12 9.58 -4.78
N LEU A 658 -18.28 10.27 -4.01
CA LEU A 658 -18.03 9.91 -2.63
C LEU A 658 -19.15 10.50 -1.78
N LEU A 659 -19.82 9.68 -0.98
CA LEU A 659 -20.93 10.08 -0.11
C LEU A 659 -20.60 9.69 1.34
N GLU A 660 -20.83 10.61 2.26
CA GLU A 660 -20.71 10.27 3.67
C GLU A 660 -21.87 9.34 4.11
N PRO A 661 -21.61 8.32 4.94
CA PRO A 661 -22.65 7.40 5.42
C PRO A 661 -23.84 8.11 6.10
N GLU A 662 -23.59 9.18 6.84
CA GLU A 662 -24.64 9.98 7.49
C GLU A 662 -25.56 10.73 6.52
N ASP A 663 -25.08 11.00 5.30
CA ASP A 663 -25.84 11.73 4.29
C ASP A 663 -26.81 10.86 3.49
N VAL A 664 -26.72 9.54 3.60
CA VAL A 664 -27.57 8.60 2.86
C VAL A 664 -29.06 8.87 3.03
N GLY A 665 -29.45 9.34 4.22
CA GLY A 665 -30.82 9.74 4.50
C GLY A 665 -31.31 10.97 3.74
N ARG A 666 -30.41 11.83 3.21
CA ARG A 666 -30.71 13.16 2.63
C ARG A 666 -30.50 13.23 1.12
N VAL A 667 -29.50 12.49 0.58
CA VAL A 667 -29.11 12.59 -0.82
C VAL A 667 -30.18 12.02 -1.76
N ASP A 668 -30.22 12.52 -2.98
CA ASP A 668 -31.08 11.98 -4.04
C ASP A 668 -30.46 10.70 -4.62
N LEU A 669 -30.95 9.54 -4.16
CA LEU A 669 -30.44 8.23 -4.55
C LEU A 669 -30.76 7.88 -6.02
N ASP A 670 -31.77 8.49 -6.65
CA ASP A 670 -32.14 8.23 -8.05
C ASP A 670 -31.05 8.67 -9.06
N ARG A 671 -30.13 9.50 -8.60
CA ARG A 671 -28.94 9.89 -9.35
C ARG A 671 -27.97 8.74 -9.58
N TYR A 672 -28.03 7.70 -8.78
CA TYR A 672 -27.09 6.58 -8.78
C TYR A 672 -27.80 5.30 -9.25
N THR A 673 -27.05 4.44 -9.93
CA THR A 673 -27.49 3.10 -10.30
C THR A 673 -26.78 2.02 -9.49
N VAL A 674 -25.61 2.37 -8.92
CA VAL A 674 -24.78 1.48 -8.11
C VAL A 674 -24.32 2.23 -6.86
N MET A 675 -24.41 1.58 -5.72
CA MET A 675 -23.80 2.02 -4.47
C MET A 675 -22.84 0.97 -3.98
N VAL A 676 -21.59 1.38 -3.78
CA VAL A 676 -20.52 0.56 -3.21
C VAL A 676 -20.41 0.86 -1.72
N VAL A 677 -20.43 -0.17 -0.90
CA VAL A 677 -20.31 -0.14 0.57
C VAL A 677 -19.10 -1.02 0.92
N ALA A 678 -17.94 -0.40 1.03
CA ALA A 678 -16.67 -1.08 1.30
C ALA A 678 -16.60 -1.61 2.74
N ASP A 679 -15.45 -2.13 3.17
CA ASP A 679 -15.25 -2.51 4.56
C ASP A 679 -15.63 -1.38 5.54
N GLY A 680 -16.20 -1.73 6.71
CA GLY A 680 -16.63 -0.75 7.72
C GLY A 680 -17.74 -1.25 8.64
N TYR A 681 -18.21 -0.36 9.53
CA TYR A 681 -19.26 -0.69 10.52
C TYR A 681 -20.60 -0.02 10.23
N TYR A 682 -20.62 1.16 9.62
CA TYR A 682 -21.79 1.91 9.14
C TYR A 682 -22.89 2.16 10.19
N SER A 683 -22.51 2.34 11.45
CA SER A 683 -23.44 2.64 12.54
C SER A 683 -24.15 4.00 12.39
N GLN A 684 -23.61 4.89 11.55
CA GLN A 684 -24.17 6.19 11.23
C GLN A 684 -25.40 6.14 10.30
N ILE A 685 -25.61 5.03 9.61
CA ILE A 685 -26.78 4.81 8.76
C ILE A 685 -27.94 4.32 9.63
N ASP A 686 -28.85 5.21 9.94
CA ASP A 686 -30.02 4.91 10.77
C ASP A 686 -31.05 4.04 10.07
N SER A 687 -32.11 3.67 10.79
CA SER A 687 -33.17 2.80 10.26
C SER A 687 -33.97 3.45 9.13
N ALA A 688 -34.12 4.77 9.12
CA ALA A 688 -34.83 5.50 8.07
C ALA A 688 -34.00 5.54 6.78
N ALA A 689 -32.70 5.86 6.88
CA ALA A 689 -31.76 5.81 5.76
C ALA A 689 -31.63 4.37 5.20
N THR A 690 -31.57 3.36 6.08
CA THR A 690 -31.60 1.95 5.69
C THR A 690 -32.85 1.57 4.92
N ALA A 691 -34.05 1.99 5.40
CA ALA A 691 -35.31 1.72 4.70
C ALA A 691 -35.35 2.39 3.31
N ARG A 692 -34.80 3.60 3.20
CA ARG A 692 -34.69 4.34 1.95
C ARG A 692 -33.73 3.65 0.95
N LEU A 693 -32.59 3.16 1.40
CA LEU A 693 -31.69 2.35 0.57
C LEU A 693 -32.36 1.07 0.07
N LYS A 694 -33.09 0.39 0.96
CA LYS A 694 -33.87 -0.82 0.56
C LYS A 694 -34.92 -0.50 -0.49
N ALA A 695 -35.60 0.64 -0.38
CA ALA A 695 -36.56 1.07 -1.41
C ALA A 695 -35.84 1.35 -2.73
N TRP A 696 -34.72 2.06 -2.72
CA TRP A 696 -33.90 2.33 -3.89
C TRP A 696 -33.40 1.05 -4.58
N VAL A 697 -32.97 0.03 -3.80
CA VAL A 697 -32.61 -1.29 -4.37
C VAL A 697 -33.84 -1.92 -5.05
N ARG A 698 -35.01 -1.99 -4.36
CA ARG A 698 -36.23 -2.56 -4.94
C ARG A 698 -36.64 -1.87 -6.24
N ASP A 699 -36.34 -0.58 -6.38
CA ASP A 699 -36.67 0.22 -7.56
C ASP A 699 -35.64 0.08 -8.69
N GLY A 700 -34.56 -0.70 -8.52
CA GLY A 700 -33.63 -1.05 -9.58
C GLY A 700 -32.19 -0.63 -9.33
N GLY A 701 -31.83 -0.19 -8.11
CA GLY A 701 -30.47 0.08 -7.68
C GLY A 701 -29.68 -1.21 -7.43
N THR A 702 -28.37 -1.17 -7.62
CA THR A 702 -27.45 -2.26 -7.27
C THR A 702 -26.64 -1.86 -6.04
N LEU A 703 -26.77 -2.59 -4.95
CA LEU A 703 -25.92 -2.46 -3.75
C LEU A 703 -24.79 -3.48 -3.86
N VAL A 704 -23.54 -3.01 -3.84
CA VAL A 704 -22.34 -3.86 -3.82
C VAL A 704 -21.64 -3.63 -2.49
N ALA A 705 -21.46 -4.67 -1.70
CA ALA A 705 -20.84 -4.56 -0.39
C ALA A 705 -19.71 -5.56 -0.20
N THR A 706 -18.61 -5.11 0.41
CA THR A 706 -17.44 -5.96 0.69
C THR A 706 -17.18 -6.05 2.19
N GLU A 707 -16.70 -7.19 2.66
CA GLU A 707 -16.23 -7.42 4.03
C GLU A 707 -17.19 -6.88 5.13
N GLY A 708 -16.77 -5.90 5.95
CA GLY A 708 -17.60 -5.25 6.99
C GLY A 708 -18.86 -4.62 6.44
N GLY A 709 -18.81 -4.03 5.24
CA GLY A 709 -19.96 -3.51 4.51
C GLY A 709 -20.95 -4.62 4.14
N ALA A 710 -20.45 -5.79 3.70
CA ALA A 710 -21.28 -6.96 3.42
C ALA A 710 -21.97 -7.46 4.70
N ARG A 711 -21.25 -7.52 5.81
CA ARG A 711 -21.81 -7.87 7.11
C ARG A 711 -22.86 -6.86 7.59
N TRP A 712 -22.62 -5.57 7.37
CA TRP A 712 -23.61 -4.54 7.66
C TRP A 712 -24.87 -4.73 6.80
N ALA A 713 -24.74 -4.93 5.50
CA ALA A 713 -25.89 -5.14 4.61
C ALA A 713 -26.71 -6.38 5.00
N ALA A 714 -26.05 -7.47 5.38
CA ALA A 714 -26.72 -8.68 5.89
C ALA A 714 -27.48 -8.40 7.20
N ARG A 715 -26.83 -7.79 8.21
CA ARG A 715 -27.50 -7.43 9.48
C ARG A 715 -28.65 -6.44 9.29
N ALA A 716 -28.48 -5.50 8.37
CA ALA A 716 -29.52 -4.54 8.01
C ALA A 716 -30.69 -5.20 7.24
N GLY A 717 -30.57 -6.49 6.86
CA GLY A 717 -31.62 -7.26 6.20
C GLY A 717 -31.87 -6.85 4.74
N PHE A 718 -30.83 -6.53 3.99
CA PHE A 718 -30.91 -6.36 2.54
C PHE A 718 -31.09 -7.71 1.83
N VAL A 719 -30.51 -8.75 2.40
CA VAL A 719 -30.58 -10.15 1.95
C VAL A 719 -30.82 -11.07 3.14
N ALA A 720 -31.38 -12.23 2.88
CA ALA A 720 -31.60 -13.29 3.87
C ALA A 720 -30.35 -14.17 3.96
N THR A 721 -29.36 -13.73 4.72
CA THR A 721 -28.15 -14.50 5.00
C THR A 721 -27.74 -14.37 6.45
N ALA A 722 -27.15 -15.43 7.01
CA ALA A 722 -26.63 -15.47 8.37
C ALA A 722 -25.10 -15.51 8.37
N SER A 723 -24.50 -15.00 9.43
CA SER A 723 -23.07 -15.21 9.68
C SER A 723 -22.85 -16.64 10.20
N ARG A 724 -21.84 -17.34 9.70
CA ARG A 724 -21.40 -18.63 10.22
C ARG A 724 -20.66 -18.42 11.54
N PRO A 725 -21.19 -18.88 12.68
CA PRO A 725 -20.60 -18.60 13.97
C PRO A 725 -19.27 -19.34 14.16
N ALA A 726 -18.38 -18.75 14.94
CA ALA A 726 -17.21 -19.46 15.43
C ALA A 726 -17.62 -20.40 16.58
N PRO A 727 -17.16 -21.67 16.62
CA PRO A 727 -17.40 -22.53 17.74
C PRO A 727 -16.79 -21.91 19.03
N PRO A 728 -17.42 -22.09 20.21
CA PRO A 728 -16.87 -21.56 21.44
C PRO A 728 -15.50 -22.17 21.72
N ASP A 729 -14.55 -21.35 22.18
CA ASP A 729 -13.28 -21.84 22.69
C ASP A 729 -13.41 -22.22 24.16
N SER A 730 -13.29 -23.49 24.45
CA SER A 730 -13.34 -24.03 25.80
C SER A 730 -11.95 -24.27 26.41
N THR A 731 -10.88 -23.91 25.71
CA THR A 731 -9.50 -24.12 26.15
C THR A 731 -9.19 -23.15 27.30
N VAL A 732 -8.63 -23.70 28.37
CA VAL A 732 -8.16 -22.89 29.52
C VAL A 732 -6.70 -22.56 29.32
N TYR A 733 -6.44 -21.29 29.10
CA TYR A 733 -5.07 -20.75 28.93
C TYR A 733 -4.56 -20.16 30.25
N ALA A 734 -3.26 -20.29 30.52
CA ALA A 734 -2.60 -19.49 31.54
C ALA A 734 -2.76 -18.00 31.22
N TYR A 735 -2.73 -17.14 32.24
CA TYR A 735 -2.96 -15.69 32.05
C TYR A 735 -2.02 -15.09 31.00
N GLU A 736 -0.73 -15.41 31.08
CA GLU A 736 0.31 -14.95 30.17
C GLU A 736 0.15 -15.43 28.72
N GLN A 737 -0.61 -16.52 28.49
CA GLN A 737 -0.83 -17.11 27.16
C GLN A 737 -2.10 -16.61 26.47
N ARG A 738 -2.98 -15.91 27.20
CA ARG A 738 -4.33 -15.58 26.71
C ARG A 738 -4.32 -14.69 25.49
N ASP A 739 -3.46 -13.68 25.49
CA ASP A 739 -3.41 -12.71 24.38
C ASP A 739 -2.76 -13.33 23.13
N ALA A 740 -1.69 -14.10 23.31
CA ALA A 740 -1.08 -14.87 22.23
C ALA A 740 -2.05 -15.92 21.65
N ALA A 741 -2.75 -16.66 22.52
CA ALA A 741 -3.75 -17.64 22.07
C ALA A 741 -4.92 -16.97 21.33
N ARG A 742 -5.37 -15.80 21.77
CA ARG A 742 -6.42 -15.03 21.12
C ARG A 742 -5.95 -14.51 19.77
N GLY A 743 -4.75 -13.96 19.67
CA GLY A 743 -4.13 -13.49 18.43
C GLY A 743 -3.92 -14.63 17.42
N ALA A 744 -3.50 -15.81 17.91
CA ALA A 744 -3.33 -16.99 17.05
C ALA A 744 -4.64 -17.53 16.45
N GLN A 745 -5.82 -17.19 17.01
CA GLN A 745 -7.12 -17.57 16.45
C GLN A 745 -7.60 -16.65 15.32
N ALA A 746 -6.76 -15.80 14.79
CA ALA A 746 -7.06 -14.94 13.67
C ALA A 746 -6.91 -15.65 12.30
N VAL A 747 -7.39 -15.02 11.25
CA VAL A 747 -6.94 -15.20 9.87
C VAL A 747 -5.90 -14.13 9.63
N GLY A 748 -4.65 -14.53 9.43
CA GLY A 748 -3.50 -13.62 9.37
C GLY A 748 -3.29 -12.96 8.01
N GLY A 749 -4.36 -12.59 7.28
CA GLY A 749 -4.25 -12.13 5.89
C GLY A 749 -3.82 -13.28 4.99
N SER A 750 -4.78 -14.10 4.53
CA SER A 750 -4.51 -15.37 3.85
C SER A 750 -5.24 -15.45 2.52
N ILE A 751 -4.78 -16.35 1.66
CA ILE A 751 -5.31 -16.54 0.32
C ILE A 751 -6.08 -17.85 0.27
N PHE A 752 -7.33 -17.77 -0.20
CA PHE A 752 -8.23 -18.89 -0.26
C PHE A 752 -8.73 -19.16 -1.68
N GLU A 753 -8.97 -20.43 -1.98
CA GLU A 753 -9.66 -20.85 -3.19
C GLU A 753 -11.18 -20.76 -3.01
N VAL A 754 -11.82 -20.09 -3.95
CA VAL A 754 -13.28 -20.00 -4.06
C VAL A 754 -13.72 -20.67 -5.36
N ALA A 755 -14.63 -21.61 -5.25
CA ALA A 755 -15.32 -22.22 -6.38
C ALA A 755 -16.43 -21.27 -6.86
N LEU A 756 -16.47 -20.97 -8.18
CA LEU A 756 -17.38 -20.02 -8.79
C LEU A 756 -18.40 -20.70 -9.70
N ASP A 757 -19.65 -20.23 -9.67
CA ASP A 757 -20.60 -20.47 -10.75
C ASP A 757 -20.25 -19.58 -11.96
N ALA A 758 -19.44 -20.10 -12.89
CA ALA A 758 -19.01 -19.40 -14.09
C ALA A 758 -20.16 -19.04 -15.06
N THR A 759 -21.39 -19.51 -14.81
CA THR A 759 -22.57 -19.17 -15.60
C THR A 759 -23.26 -17.90 -15.12
N HIS A 760 -22.99 -17.47 -13.88
CA HIS A 760 -23.54 -16.25 -13.31
C HIS A 760 -22.78 -15.00 -13.81
N PRO A 761 -23.46 -13.86 -14.09
CA PRO A 761 -22.80 -12.64 -14.59
C PRO A 761 -21.67 -12.11 -13.72
N LEU A 762 -21.73 -12.26 -12.42
CA LEU A 762 -20.66 -11.84 -11.51
C LEU A 762 -19.35 -12.63 -11.71
N ALA A 763 -19.41 -13.84 -12.27
CA ALA A 763 -18.25 -14.67 -12.56
C ALA A 763 -17.78 -14.60 -14.04
N TYR A 764 -18.40 -13.75 -14.87
CA TYR A 764 -17.96 -13.64 -16.26
C TYR A 764 -16.52 -13.14 -16.35
N GLY A 765 -15.74 -13.76 -17.24
CA GLY A 765 -14.30 -13.52 -17.37
C GLY A 765 -13.42 -14.36 -16.47
N TYR A 766 -14.04 -15.16 -15.58
CA TYR A 766 -13.37 -16.13 -14.71
C TYR A 766 -13.63 -17.58 -15.15
N GLY A 767 -12.83 -18.49 -14.64
CA GLY A 767 -13.11 -19.92 -14.67
C GLY A 767 -14.02 -20.34 -13.51
N ASP A 768 -13.96 -21.61 -13.16
CA ASP A 768 -14.71 -22.22 -12.04
C ASP A 768 -14.05 -22.00 -10.67
N ARG A 769 -12.91 -21.36 -10.60
CA ARG A 769 -12.13 -21.09 -9.38
C ARG A 769 -11.43 -19.76 -9.43
N VAL A 770 -11.26 -19.14 -8.26
CA VAL A 770 -10.49 -17.90 -8.08
C VAL A 770 -9.77 -17.89 -6.72
N ALA A 771 -8.59 -17.30 -6.67
CA ALA A 771 -7.88 -17.02 -5.43
C ALA A 771 -8.34 -15.66 -4.87
N VAL A 772 -8.82 -15.65 -3.62
CA VAL A 772 -9.29 -14.44 -2.93
C VAL A 772 -8.43 -14.15 -1.70
N PHE A 773 -8.24 -12.89 -1.37
CA PHE A 773 -7.58 -12.46 -0.14
C PHE A 773 -8.60 -12.15 0.95
N LYS A 774 -8.35 -12.64 2.17
CA LYS A 774 -9.20 -12.37 3.32
C LYS A 774 -8.37 -12.15 4.58
N GLY A 775 -8.65 -11.05 5.27
CA GLY A 775 -7.94 -10.63 6.48
C GLY A 775 -8.70 -10.88 7.79
N ASP A 776 -9.91 -11.44 7.75
CA ASP A 776 -10.72 -11.68 8.94
C ASP A 776 -11.35 -13.08 8.99
N ALA A 777 -11.90 -13.46 10.14
CA ALA A 777 -12.50 -14.76 10.37
C ALA A 777 -14.04 -14.79 10.21
N ALA A 778 -14.66 -13.70 9.74
CA ALA A 778 -16.10 -13.64 9.50
C ALA A 778 -16.45 -14.46 8.25
N LEU A 779 -17.59 -15.18 8.27
CA LEU A 779 -18.04 -16.01 7.16
C LEU A 779 -19.57 -15.94 7.06
N PHE A 780 -20.10 -16.12 5.85
CA PHE A 780 -21.53 -16.25 5.61
C PHE A 780 -21.94 -17.73 5.45
N GLU A 781 -23.11 -18.05 5.97
CA GLU A 781 -23.76 -19.31 5.64
C GLU A 781 -24.22 -19.30 4.17
N PRO A 782 -24.14 -20.43 3.48
CA PRO A 782 -24.72 -20.56 2.15
C PRO A 782 -26.25 -20.39 2.18
N ALA A 783 -26.82 -20.06 1.04
CA ALA A 783 -28.26 -19.88 0.90
C ALA A 783 -29.00 -21.22 1.08
N GLU A 784 -30.03 -21.22 1.91
CA GLU A 784 -30.91 -22.37 2.09
C GLU A 784 -32.17 -22.24 1.22
N GLY A 785 -32.60 -23.35 0.62
CA GLY A 785 -33.90 -23.47 -0.05
C GLY A 785 -34.16 -22.51 -1.22
N GLY A 786 -33.11 -22.00 -1.88
CA GLY A 786 -33.23 -21.09 -3.01
C GLY A 786 -33.53 -19.64 -2.64
N ALA A 787 -33.30 -19.25 -1.41
CA ALA A 787 -33.53 -17.90 -0.89
C ALA A 787 -32.40 -16.92 -1.26
N GLY A 788 -31.64 -17.16 -2.31
CA GLY A 788 -30.51 -16.34 -2.78
C GLY A 788 -29.58 -17.18 -3.65
N THR A 789 -28.56 -16.54 -4.23
CA THR A 789 -27.58 -17.20 -5.09
C THR A 789 -26.19 -17.10 -4.50
N ASP A 790 -25.60 -18.23 -4.15
CA ASP A 790 -24.17 -18.32 -3.83
C ASP A 790 -23.38 -18.47 -5.14
N VAL A 791 -22.83 -17.37 -5.62
CA VAL A 791 -22.04 -17.33 -6.86
C VAL A 791 -20.65 -17.88 -6.62
N GLY A 792 -20.14 -17.77 -5.39
CA GLY A 792 -18.84 -18.28 -4.97
C GLY A 792 -18.88 -18.86 -3.58
N VAL A 793 -18.30 -20.05 -3.39
CA VAL A 793 -18.16 -20.72 -2.10
C VAL A 793 -16.71 -21.14 -1.88
N TYR A 794 -16.24 -21.10 -0.62
CA TYR A 794 -14.91 -21.60 -0.29
C TYR A 794 -14.80 -23.09 -0.59
N ALA A 795 -13.70 -23.49 -1.24
CA ALA A 795 -13.45 -24.88 -1.63
C ALA A 795 -13.33 -25.80 -0.41
N ASP A 796 -13.37 -27.12 -0.63
CA ASP A 796 -13.26 -28.13 0.44
C ASP A 796 -11.89 -28.07 1.14
N ASP A 797 -10.81 -27.76 0.40
CA ASP A 797 -9.47 -27.45 0.89
C ASP A 797 -9.09 -26.05 0.42
N PRO A 798 -9.52 -25.01 1.15
CA PRO A 798 -9.54 -23.67 0.59
C PRO A 798 -8.21 -22.92 0.71
N VAL A 799 -7.25 -23.33 1.57
CA VAL A 799 -6.06 -22.52 1.84
C VAL A 799 -5.03 -22.67 0.73
N LEU A 800 -4.77 -21.60 0.01
CA LEU A 800 -3.75 -21.57 -1.03
C LEU A 800 -2.40 -21.06 -0.51
N SER A 801 -2.42 -20.12 0.43
CA SER A 801 -1.23 -19.56 1.08
C SER A 801 -1.67 -18.75 2.29
N GLY A 802 -0.84 -18.66 3.33
CA GLY A 802 -1.13 -17.84 4.52
C GLY A 802 -1.48 -18.66 5.76
N TYR A 803 -1.47 -17.98 6.91
CA TYR A 803 -1.78 -18.56 8.20
C TYR A 803 -3.28 -18.54 8.48
N VAL A 804 -3.81 -19.70 8.85
CA VAL A 804 -5.19 -19.88 9.32
C VAL A 804 -5.17 -20.81 10.52
N SER A 805 -5.80 -20.40 11.63
CA SER A 805 -5.94 -21.29 12.77
C SER A 805 -6.82 -22.51 12.42
N GLY A 806 -6.55 -23.66 13.02
CA GLY A 806 -7.32 -24.88 12.77
C GLY A 806 -8.83 -24.68 12.95
N ARG A 807 -9.21 -23.92 13.98
CA ARG A 807 -10.60 -23.58 14.26
C ARG A 807 -11.28 -22.76 13.16
N ASN A 808 -10.56 -21.84 12.51
CA ASN A 808 -11.07 -21.08 11.38
C ASN A 808 -11.07 -21.93 10.11
N LEU A 809 -10.06 -22.78 9.94
CA LEU A 809 -9.96 -23.71 8.81
C LEU A 809 -11.16 -24.67 8.73
N GLU A 810 -11.62 -25.21 9.85
CA GLU A 810 -12.80 -26.10 9.92
C GLU A 810 -14.10 -25.44 9.46
N ARG A 811 -14.18 -24.10 9.51
CA ARG A 811 -15.39 -23.34 9.16
C ARG A 811 -15.44 -22.89 7.70
N LEU A 812 -14.31 -22.83 7.02
CA LEU A 812 -14.20 -22.29 5.66
C LEU A 812 -14.93 -23.14 4.62
N PRO A 813 -14.78 -24.47 4.57
CA PRO A 813 -15.37 -25.27 3.50
C PRO A 813 -16.86 -25.03 3.33
N GLY A 814 -17.27 -24.73 2.08
CA GLY A 814 -18.65 -24.48 1.72
C GLY A 814 -19.29 -23.21 2.29
N ALA A 815 -18.55 -22.36 2.99
CA ALA A 815 -19.04 -21.03 3.37
C ALA A 815 -19.18 -20.15 2.13
N ALA A 816 -20.18 -19.25 2.12
CA ALA A 816 -20.40 -18.38 0.98
C ALA A 816 -19.40 -17.21 0.97
N ALA A 817 -18.66 -17.07 -0.15
CA ALA A 817 -17.69 -16.01 -0.37
C ALA A 817 -18.23 -14.87 -1.25
N LEU A 818 -19.08 -15.20 -2.23
CA LEU A 818 -19.72 -14.26 -3.15
C LEU A 818 -21.20 -14.59 -3.27
N LYS A 819 -22.06 -13.67 -2.84
CA LYS A 819 -23.51 -13.81 -2.88
C LYS A 819 -24.14 -12.78 -3.80
N ALA A 820 -25.21 -13.16 -4.47
CA ALA A 820 -26.03 -12.28 -5.30
C ALA A 820 -27.50 -12.54 -5.08
N ASP A 821 -28.24 -11.51 -4.71
CA ASP A 821 -29.70 -11.60 -4.50
C ASP A 821 -30.42 -10.55 -5.35
N ARG A 822 -31.46 -11.00 -6.04
CA ARG A 822 -32.38 -10.09 -6.69
C ARG A 822 -33.40 -9.57 -5.70
N VAL A 823 -33.50 -8.26 -5.57
CA VAL A 823 -34.41 -7.59 -4.62
C VAL A 823 -35.32 -6.63 -5.39
N GLY A 824 -36.54 -7.06 -5.70
CA GLY A 824 -37.43 -6.30 -6.58
C GLY A 824 -36.87 -6.20 -8.00
N ARG A 825 -36.61 -4.99 -8.48
CA ARG A 825 -35.99 -4.72 -9.80
C ARG A 825 -34.48 -4.57 -9.74
N GLY A 826 -33.90 -4.46 -8.54
CA GLY A 826 -32.47 -4.29 -8.30
C GLY A 826 -31.81 -5.52 -7.74
N SER A 827 -30.61 -5.37 -7.29
CA SER A 827 -29.76 -6.45 -6.80
C SER A 827 -28.89 -6.04 -5.61
N VAL A 828 -28.53 -7.02 -4.80
CA VAL A 828 -27.56 -6.90 -3.72
C VAL A 828 -26.45 -7.92 -3.96
N VAL A 829 -25.19 -7.45 -3.94
CA VAL A 829 -24.01 -8.30 -4.10
C VAL A 829 -23.16 -8.17 -2.85
N LEU A 830 -22.81 -9.30 -2.24
CA LEU A 830 -21.97 -9.37 -1.06
C LEU A 830 -20.69 -10.14 -1.39
N LEU A 831 -19.53 -9.51 -1.13
CA LEU A 831 -18.21 -10.13 -1.20
C LEU A 831 -17.67 -10.25 0.23
N ASP A 832 -17.37 -11.49 0.67
CA ASP A 832 -16.86 -11.76 2.02
C ASP A 832 -15.32 -11.64 2.11
N PHE A 833 -14.72 -11.04 1.13
CA PHE A 833 -13.27 -10.85 0.99
C PHE A 833 -12.98 -9.48 0.41
N ASP A 834 -11.71 -9.06 0.49
CA ASP A 834 -11.23 -7.84 -0.16
C ASP A 834 -10.94 -8.10 -1.65
N PRO A 835 -11.72 -7.53 -2.58
CA PRO A 835 -11.54 -7.77 -4.00
C PRO A 835 -10.39 -6.97 -4.65
N ALA A 836 -9.86 -5.92 -3.99
CA ALA A 836 -8.92 -4.97 -4.58
C ALA A 836 -7.73 -4.64 -3.66
N PHE A 837 -7.40 -5.55 -2.74
CA PHE A 837 -6.44 -5.39 -1.66
C PHE A 837 -5.14 -4.72 -2.11
N ARG A 838 -4.83 -3.61 -1.47
CA ARG A 838 -3.59 -2.81 -1.65
C ARG A 838 -3.23 -2.55 -3.11
N ALA A 839 -4.21 -2.41 -4.00
CA ALA A 839 -4.05 -2.15 -5.43
C ALA A 839 -3.23 -3.19 -6.22
N PHE A 840 -2.66 -4.21 -5.60
CA PHE A 840 -1.94 -5.28 -6.32
C PHE A 840 -2.75 -6.57 -6.50
N TRP A 841 -4.00 -6.63 -6.00
CA TRP A 841 -4.87 -7.80 -6.11
C TRP A 841 -5.65 -7.82 -7.44
N TRP A 842 -4.92 -7.82 -8.57
CA TRP A 842 -5.50 -7.81 -9.92
C TRP A 842 -6.37 -9.01 -10.24
N GLY A 843 -6.18 -10.12 -9.49
CA GLY A 843 -6.91 -11.37 -9.68
C GLY A 843 -8.41 -11.26 -9.43
N THR A 844 -8.82 -10.44 -8.47
CA THR A 844 -10.23 -10.31 -8.03
C THR A 844 -10.87 -8.95 -8.34
N ASP A 845 -10.11 -7.97 -8.81
CA ASP A 845 -10.64 -6.67 -9.28
C ASP A 845 -11.89 -6.83 -10.19
N GLY A 846 -11.83 -7.82 -11.09
CA GLY A 846 -12.91 -8.09 -12.03
C GLY A 846 -14.21 -8.53 -11.36
N LEU A 847 -14.18 -9.13 -10.16
CA LEU A 847 -15.41 -9.52 -9.43
C LEU A 847 -16.14 -8.27 -8.92
N LEU A 848 -15.41 -7.30 -8.37
CA LEU A 848 -15.98 -6.00 -7.98
C LEU A 848 -16.50 -5.25 -9.22
N LEU A 849 -15.74 -5.24 -10.31
CA LEU A 849 -16.15 -4.60 -11.56
C LEU A 849 -17.37 -5.28 -12.20
N ASN A 850 -17.48 -6.61 -12.12
CA ASN A 850 -18.68 -7.35 -12.53
C ASN A 850 -19.89 -6.93 -11.70
N ALA A 851 -19.73 -6.79 -10.38
CA ALA A 851 -20.82 -6.33 -9.51
C ALA A 851 -21.27 -4.91 -9.90
N VAL A 852 -20.34 -4.01 -10.22
CA VAL A 852 -20.65 -2.63 -10.61
C VAL A 852 -21.30 -2.55 -12.00
N TYR A 853 -20.78 -3.26 -13.01
CA TYR A 853 -21.22 -3.11 -14.41
C TYR A 853 -22.28 -4.13 -14.84
N LEU A 854 -22.28 -5.32 -14.24
CA LEU A 854 -23.18 -6.42 -14.61
C LEU A 854 -24.24 -6.73 -13.52
N GLY A 855 -24.14 -6.15 -12.34
CA GLY A 855 -25.05 -6.39 -11.23
C GLY A 855 -26.53 -6.07 -11.51
N GLY A 856 -26.81 -5.28 -12.52
CA GLY A 856 -28.18 -5.03 -13.01
C GLY A 856 -28.64 -5.96 -14.14
N ALA A 857 -27.83 -6.94 -14.53
CA ALA A 857 -28.07 -7.80 -15.69
C ALA A 857 -28.60 -9.21 -15.34
N PHE A 858 -28.81 -9.55 -14.04
CA PHE A 858 -29.33 -10.84 -13.57
C PHE A 858 -30.54 -10.69 -12.67
#